data_cf5562e5d5875220bafabfb4ffd6a1cf
#
_entry.id   cf5562e5d5875220bafabfb4ffd6a1cf
#
_cell.length_a   1.000
_cell.length_b   1.000
_cell.length_c   1.000
_cell.angle_alpha   90.00
_cell.angle_beta   90.00
_cell.angle_gamma   90.00
#
_symmetry.space_group_name_H-M   'P 1'
#
loop_
_entity.id
_entity.type
_entity.pdbx_description
1 polymer ?
#
loop_
_entity_poly.entity_id
_entity_poly.type
_entity_poly.pdbx_seq_one_letter_code
_entity_poly.pdbx_strand_id
1 'polypeptide(L)'
;MLEAFLSVQIIVISASKAIYKKNDKSRVKMNRLFHAAAFASSMMIVAAPAQARITQLEILRTEPAFGGESFGNTGTYERVFARAHGELDPGASGNKIIQDIELAPRNGRGMVEYTTDVAILRPADVAKSNDILLFDVPNRGSKRAMLLFNADMRGSPAAFNNFEVAGDGFLQRQGTTLIAFAWQGDVAPGDNRMMVQLPTAINTDGSPVTGVVRSELTTLSPTVSLNLSAGWFTSTPPHTSYKSVETNNTKVLADGFRPTLTVRSRANAPRQEIPVNDWSFGDCNTPSETQICLPAGFQPGKLYELIYRAKEPTVMGIGFAIARDVGAFFQQTEHDDTGVPNPVVHGPKVKSIITGSSQSGRFIRSMIALGFNRSEEGHRVYDGAMPHIGGGLMPLNIRFAQPGRAWGQQVDHDYPAYDFPFTYGRETDPITGRSQGLLDRCNDNNTCPLIFHMATALELWEGRQSLGLTDPLGLRDAPEPENVRTFIMASTQHAPPSLPLPANPPFGLCQVQSNPNPHTWTMRAAFINLVGWVRDETTPPASIKPSVADGTLVPADRVSFPLIPATNYGGVTRPALRYTGAVNSLQVLDFGPGFRPEDSSGILTNEPPKSGVGSYGLLVPQVDADGIDVGGVRDVYLGAPIGTYTGWNAFRPEFFDGGFCNFQGSFLPFAATKKERIVAGDPRPSLEERYPTKEAYVSAVSKVADSLVEARMLLPEDRERLIKEAQEKGVRAGP
;
A
#
# COMPACT_ATOMS: atom_id res chain seq x y z
N MET A 1 40.83 9.52 -2.63
CA MET A 1 40.89 10.99 -2.48
C MET A 1 41.95 11.45 -1.46
N LEU A 2 42.10 10.77 -0.31
CA LEU A 2 43.11 11.14 0.71
C LEU A 2 44.55 10.93 0.22
N GLU A 3 44.83 9.85 -0.52
CA GLU A 3 46.15 9.58 -1.09
C GLU A 3 46.58 10.56 -2.20
N ALA A 4 45.61 11.06 -2.98
CA ALA A 4 45.87 12.07 -3.99
C ALA A 4 46.19 13.45 -3.36
N PHE A 5 45.62 13.74 -2.19
CA PHE A 5 45.89 14.99 -1.46
C PHE A 5 47.30 15.02 -0.82
N LEU A 6 47.72 13.88 -0.27
CA LEU A 6 49.06 13.72 0.30
C LEU A 6 50.16 13.77 -0.78
N SER A 7 49.93 13.23 -1.94
CA SER A 7 50.89 13.26 -3.06
C SER A 7 51.15 14.69 -3.60
N VAL A 8 50.10 15.53 -3.64
CA VAL A 8 50.22 16.93 -4.08
C VAL A 8 50.96 17.78 -3.06
N GLN A 9 50.75 17.56 -1.75
CA GLN A 9 51.48 18.27 -0.67
C GLN A 9 53.00 17.92 -0.63
N ILE A 10 53.34 16.67 -0.87
CA ILE A 10 54.74 16.21 -0.88
C ILE A 10 55.49 16.78 -2.07
N ILE A 11 54.86 16.93 -3.25
CA ILE A 11 55.47 17.54 -4.44
C ILE A 11 55.72 19.04 -4.25
N VAL A 12 54.81 19.76 -3.58
CA VAL A 12 54.97 21.20 -3.27
C VAL A 12 56.08 21.44 -2.27
N ILE A 13 56.24 20.57 -1.23
CA ILE A 13 57.33 20.71 -0.23
C ILE A 13 58.69 20.32 -0.79
N SER A 14 58.79 19.35 -1.71
CA SER A 14 60.05 18.98 -2.36
C SER A 14 60.52 20.04 -3.35
N ALA A 15 59.61 20.71 -4.06
CA ALA A 15 59.94 21.81 -4.96
C ALA A 15 60.44 23.05 -4.20
N SER A 16 59.96 23.32 -3.00
CA SER A 16 60.40 24.45 -2.17
C SER A 16 61.83 24.30 -1.64
N LYS A 17 62.31 23.08 -1.42
CA LYS A 17 63.71 22.86 -0.94
C LYS A 17 64.75 22.93 -2.04
N ALA A 18 64.41 22.74 -3.28
CA ALA A 18 65.36 22.82 -4.44
C ALA A 18 65.63 24.23 -4.90
N ILE A 19 64.78 25.22 -4.63
CA ILE A 19 64.88 26.60 -5.15
C ILE A 19 65.61 27.56 -4.19
N TYR A 20 65.97 27.15 -3.00
CA TYR A 20 66.56 28.02 -1.96
C TYR A 20 68.09 28.25 -2.12
N LYS A 21 68.70 27.89 -3.25
CA LYS A 21 70.17 27.98 -3.44
C LYS A 21 70.63 28.83 -4.67
N LYS A 22 69.83 29.73 -5.22
CA LYS A 22 70.36 30.66 -6.26
C LYS A 22 69.60 32.01 -6.32
N ASN A 23 70.33 33.08 -5.96
CA ASN A 23 70.22 34.48 -6.32
C ASN A 23 69.06 35.39 -5.93
N ASP A 24 69.46 36.44 -5.21
CA ASP A 24 68.70 37.50 -4.52
C ASP A 24 67.99 38.55 -5.43
N LYS A 25 67.98 38.44 -6.76
CA LYS A 25 67.33 39.41 -7.64
C LYS A 25 65.92 38.97 -8.21
N SER A 26 65.43 37.83 -7.86
CA SER A 26 64.14 37.32 -8.34
C SER A 26 62.98 37.46 -7.35
N ARG A 27 63.26 38.01 -6.11
CA ARG A 27 62.23 38.08 -5.04
C ARG A 27 60.98 38.92 -5.34
N VAL A 28 61.13 39.97 -6.12
CA VAL A 28 60.00 40.91 -6.38
C VAL A 28 58.99 40.35 -7.41
N LYS A 29 59.45 39.54 -8.38
CA LYS A 29 58.55 38.95 -9.38
C LYS A 29 57.83 37.68 -8.86
N MET A 30 58.45 36.97 -7.94
CA MET A 30 57.89 35.71 -7.38
C MET A 30 56.78 35.97 -6.40
N ASN A 31 56.81 37.04 -5.59
CA ASN A 31 55.70 37.39 -4.70
C ASN A 31 54.39 37.76 -5.43
N ARG A 32 54.45 38.32 -6.64
CA ARG A 32 53.20 38.59 -7.42
C ARG A 32 52.59 37.36 -8.05
N LEU A 33 53.38 36.34 -8.41
CA LEU A 33 52.90 35.04 -8.90
C LEU A 33 52.33 34.17 -7.77
N PHE A 34 52.89 34.21 -6.57
CA PHE A 34 52.38 33.48 -5.41
C PHE A 34 51.04 34.03 -4.91
N HIS A 35 50.84 35.34 -4.93
CA HIS A 35 49.53 35.93 -4.57
C HIS A 35 48.45 35.67 -5.64
N ALA A 36 48.80 35.59 -6.89
CA ALA A 36 47.85 35.23 -7.96
C ALA A 36 47.47 33.73 -7.94
N ALA A 37 48.39 32.83 -7.60
CA ALA A 37 48.12 31.40 -7.46
C ALA A 37 47.33 31.08 -6.17
N ALA A 38 47.56 31.80 -5.05
CA ALA A 38 46.79 31.66 -3.81
C ALA A 38 45.37 32.21 -3.96
N PHE A 39 45.13 33.24 -4.75
CA PHE A 39 43.78 33.79 -5.03
C PHE A 39 43.00 32.94 -6.05
N ALA A 40 43.65 32.23 -6.95
CA ALA A 40 43.01 31.30 -7.88
C ALA A 40 42.63 29.96 -7.21
N SER A 41 43.33 29.53 -6.14
CA SER A 41 42.99 28.32 -5.37
C SER A 41 41.85 28.52 -4.36
N SER A 42 41.49 29.77 -4.02
CA SER A 42 40.41 30.08 -3.08
C SER A 42 39.02 30.23 -3.75
N MET A 43 38.90 30.04 -5.07
CA MET A 43 37.65 30.15 -5.79
C MET A 43 37.21 28.88 -6.52
N MET A 44 37.79 27.73 -6.26
CA MET A 44 37.12 26.47 -6.51
C MET A 44 36.40 26.07 -5.26
N ILE A 45 35.27 26.75 -4.95
CA ILE A 45 34.18 26.12 -4.27
C ILE A 45 33.72 25.02 -5.21
N VAL A 46 34.21 23.80 -5.01
CA VAL A 46 33.56 22.62 -5.57
C VAL A 46 32.17 22.65 -4.91
N ALA A 47 31.20 23.18 -5.65
CA ALA A 47 29.82 22.98 -5.25
C ALA A 47 29.65 21.46 -5.10
N ALA A 48 29.52 20.99 -3.86
CA ALA A 48 29.10 19.62 -3.64
C ALA A 48 27.87 19.39 -4.52
N PRO A 49 27.76 18.27 -5.22
CA PRO A 49 26.58 17.99 -6.01
C PRO A 49 25.37 18.19 -5.10
N ALA A 50 24.41 18.99 -5.52
CA ALA A 50 23.18 19.20 -4.78
C ALA A 50 22.52 17.83 -4.66
N GLN A 51 22.36 17.32 -3.43
CA GLN A 51 21.76 16.02 -3.15
C GLN A 51 20.27 16.21 -2.92
N ALA A 52 19.45 15.25 -3.35
CA ALA A 52 18.03 15.22 -3.03
C ALA A 52 17.85 15.00 -1.52
N ARG A 53 17.04 15.85 -0.89
CA ARG A 53 16.89 15.83 0.57
C ARG A 53 15.72 16.69 1.02
N ILE A 54 15.34 16.53 2.26
CA ILE A 54 14.51 17.51 2.97
C ILE A 54 15.40 18.71 3.28
N THR A 55 15.04 19.88 2.72
CA THR A 55 15.76 21.14 2.89
C THR A 55 15.20 21.96 4.05
N GLN A 56 13.91 21.80 4.35
CA GLN A 56 13.25 22.51 5.43
C GLN A 56 12.13 21.67 6.04
N LEU A 57 12.06 21.65 7.36
CA LEU A 57 10.95 21.08 8.14
C LEU A 57 10.18 22.22 8.85
N GLU A 58 9.12 22.69 8.26
CA GLU A 58 8.24 23.70 8.84
C GLU A 58 7.34 23.06 9.90
N ILE A 59 7.62 23.29 11.19
CA ILE A 59 6.75 22.84 12.29
C ILE A 59 5.53 23.74 12.36
N LEU A 60 4.35 23.21 12.03
CA LEU A 60 3.08 23.96 12.01
C LEU A 60 2.46 24.05 13.40
N ARG A 61 2.49 22.95 14.17
CA ARG A 61 2.01 22.90 15.55
C ARG A 61 2.53 21.67 16.30
N THR A 62 2.69 21.81 17.61
CA THR A 62 2.96 20.72 18.55
C THR A 62 1.93 20.79 19.67
N GLU A 63 1.27 19.69 19.96
CA GLU A 63 0.14 19.63 20.89
C GLU A 63 0.17 18.31 21.66
N PRO A 64 -0.35 18.26 22.92
CA PRO A 64 -0.60 16.99 23.58
C PRO A 64 -1.51 16.09 22.73
N ALA A 65 -1.17 14.82 22.62
CA ALA A 65 -2.01 13.82 21.98
C ALA A 65 -2.98 13.21 23.00
N PHE A 66 -4.12 12.66 22.52
CA PHE A 66 -5.07 11.86 23.32
C PHE A 66 -5.54 12.55 24.60
N GLY A 67 -5.69 13.88 24.58
CA GLY A 67 -6.11 14.65 25.77
C GLY A 67 -5.13 14.61 26.95
N GLY A 68 -3.86 14.23 26.73
CA GLY A 68 -2.84 14.10 27.77
C GLY A 68 -2.86 12.76 28.53
N GLU A 69 -3.52 11.73 27.98
CA GLU A 69 -3.51 10.37 28.53
C GLU A 69 -2.07 9.82 28.65
N SER A 70 -1.82 9.07 29.73
CA SER A 70 -0.51 8.47 30.02
C SER A 70 -0.52 6.97 29.75
N PHE A 71 0.53 6.45 29.08
CA PHE A 71 0.64 5.07 28.62
C PHE A 71 1.76 4.32 29.34
N GLY A 72 1.42 3.70 30.46
CA GLY A 72 2.35 2.91 31.24
C GLY A 72 3.62 3.70 31.60
N ASN A 73 4.79 3.08 31.40
CA ASN A 73 6.10 3.70 31.71
C ASN A 73 6.53 4.77 30.69
N THR A 74 5.93 4.79 29.50
CA THR A 74 6.24 5.77 28.44
C THR A 74 5.73 7.16 28.80
N GLY A 75 4.59 7.26 29.49
CA GLY A 75 3.97 8.53 29.85
C GLY A 75 3.08 9.08 28.75
N THR A 76 2.97 10.41 28.68
CA THR A 76 2.14 11.11 27.69
C THR A 76 2.79 11.17 26.32
N TYR A 77 1.97 11.44 25.30
CA TYR A 77 2.42 11.62 23.93
C TYR A 77 2.11 13.03 23.43
N GLU A 78 2.93 13.47 22.47
CA GLU A 78 2.72 14.69 21.68
C GLU A 78 2.47 14.32 20.22
N ARG A 79 1.64 15.11 19.55
CA ARG A 79 1.45 15.12 18.10
C ARG A 79 2.09 16.36 17.51
N VAL A 80 2.97 16.17 16.53
CA VAL A 80 3.62 17.24 15.78
C VAL A 80 3.12 17.20 14.36
N PHE A 81 2.58 18.31 13.86
CA PHE A 81 2.23 18.48 12.46
C PHE A 81 3.23 19.42 11.81
N ALA A 82 3.78 18.99 10.71
CA ALA A 82 4.83 19.68 10.00
C ALA A 82 4.59 19.62 8.49
N ARG A 83 5.30 20.44 7.77
CA ARG A 83 5.44 20.39 6.32
C ARG A 83 6.91 20.27 5.98
N ALA A 84 7.26 19.25 5.21
CA ALA A 84 8.62 19.07 4.72
C ALA A 84 8.72 19.58 3.28
N HIS A 85 9.73 20.39 3.02
CA HIS A 85 10.12 20.87 1.68
C HIS A 85 11.33 20.06 1.24
N GLY A 86 11.27 19.51 0.04
CA GLY A 86 12.34 18.69 -0.50
C GLY A 86 12.70 19.05 -1.94
N GLU A 87 13.89 18.61 -2.32
CA GLU A 87 14.45 18.83 -3.66
C GLU A 87 15.06 17.55 -4.21
N LEU A 88 14.91 17.35 -5.50
CA LEU A 88 15.44 16.22 -6.26
C LEU A 88 16.35 16.73 -7.38
N ASP A 89 17.56 16.17 -7.47
CA ASP A 89 18.36 16.31 -8.69
C ASP A 89 17.80 15.36 -9.77
N PRO A 90 17.17 15.86 -10.83
CA PRO A 90 16.65 15.01 -11.89
C PRO A 90 17.75 14.28 -12.68
N GLY A 91 19.00 14.71 -12.55
CA GLY A 91 20.18 14.08 -13.15
C GLY A 91 20.77 12.93 -12.34
N ALA A 92 20.43 12.82 -11.04
CA ALA A 92 20.93 11.77 -10.16
C ALA A 92 20.41 10.38 -10.59
N SER A 93 21.28 9.37 -10.49
CA SER A 93 20.96 8.01 -10.96
C SER A 93 19.71 7.40 -10.29
N GLY A 94 19.50 7.70 -9.00
CA GLY A 94 18.34 7.24 -8.25
C GLY A 94 17.03 7.93 -8.63
N ASN A 95 17.07 9.11 -9.27
CA ASN A 95 15.89 9.88 -9.63
C ASN A 95 15.51 9.76 -11.11
N LYS A 96 16.46 9.41 -11.99
CA LYS A 96 16.22 9.26 -13.45
C LYS A 96 15.16 8.20 -13.79
N ILE A 97 14.91 7.27 -12.89
CA ILE A 97 13.87 6.26 -13.08
C ILE A 97 12.46 6.88 -12.99
N ILE A 98 12.30 8.05 -12.35
CA ILE A 98 11.01 8.70 -12.17
C ILE A 98 10.52 9.19 -13.53
N GLN A 99 9.37 8.67 -13.96
CA GLN A 99 8.76 9.04 -15.23
C GLN A 99 8.44 10.54 -15.28
N ASP A 100 8.86 11.19 -16.35
CA ASP A 100 8.67 12.63 -16.63
C ASP A 100 9.37 13.60 -15.65
N ILE A 101 10.35 13.15 -14.86
CA ILE A 101 11.07 14.06 -13.95
C ILE A 101 11.85 15.15 -14.71
N GLU A 102 12.30 14.84 -15.92
CA GLU A 102 12.98 15.80 -16.80
C GLU A 102 12.03 16.88 -17.35
N LEU A 103 10.72 16.62 -17.35
CA LEU A 103 9.67 17.56 -17.76
C LEU A 103 9.09 18.35 -16.56
N ALA A 104 9.54 18.05 -15.35
CA ALA A 104 9.13 18.81 -14.15
C ALA A 104 9.78 20.20 -14.13
N PRO A 105 9.08 21.25 -13.69
CA PRO A 105 9.65 22.56 -13.43
C PRO A 105 10.85 22.48 -12.49
N ARG A 106 11.85 23.33 -12.71
CA ARG A 106 13.08 23.37 -11.92
C ARG A 106 13.24 24.72 -11.23
N ASN A 107 13.77 24.72 -10.03
CA ASN A 107 14.15 25.93 -9.32
C ASN A 107 15.45 26.53 -9.87
N GLY A 108 15.89 27.66 -9.29
CA GLY A 108 17.12 28.37 -9.69
C GLY A 108 18.41 27.56 -9.56
N ARG A 109 18.41 26.43 -8.87
CA ARG A 109 19.52 25.45 -8.73
C ARG A 109 19.40 24.28 -9.71
N GLY A 110 18.36 24.25 -10.54
CA GLY A 110 18.09 23.15 -11.47
C GLY A 110 17.42 21.94 -10.85
N MET A 111 16.97 22.03 -9.59
CA MET A 111 16.33 20.96 -8.82
C MET A 111 14.82 20.96 -9.01
N VAL A 112 14.21 19.78 -8.90
CA VAL A 112 12.76 19.59 -8.87
C VAL A 112 12.29 19.64 -7.43
N GLU A 113 11.33 20.51 -7.12
CA GLU A 113 10.83 20.73 -5.75
C GLU A 113 9.54 19.96 -5.50
N TYR A 114 9.36 19.56 -4.25
CA TYR A 114 8.10 19.01 -3.73
C TYR A 114 7.85 19.50 -2.29
N THR A 115 6.59 19.43 -1.87
CA THR A 115 6.20 19.73 -0.48
C THR A 115 5.28 18.63 0.02
N THR A 116 5.55 18.09 1.21
CA THR A 116 4.75 17.00 1.79
C THR A 116 4.35 17.30 3.22
N ASP A 117 3.09 17.00 3.57
CA ASP A 117 2.64 17.00 4.97
C ASP A 117 3.30 15.84 5.72
N VAL A 118 3.74 16.15 6.94
CA VAL A 118 4.31 15.20 7.90
C VAL A 118 3.52 15.28 9.21
N ALA A 119 3.21 14.13 9.80
CA ALA A 119 2.57 14.04 11.11
C ALA A 119 3.32 13.05 11.98
N ILE A 120 3.74 13.49 13.17
CA ILE A 120 4.53 12.71 14.10
C ILE A 120 3.72 12.52 15.38
N LEU A 121 3.74 11.31 15.91
CA LEU A 121 3.22 10.96 17.21
C LEU A 121 4.35 10.34 18.01
N ARG A 122 4.81 11.02 19.09
CA ARG A 122 6.01 10.64 19.85
C ARG A 122 5.77 10.71 21.35
N PRO A 123 6.54 10.00 22.17
CA PRO A 123 6.59 10.28 23.61
C PRO A 123 6.89 11.76 23.87
N ALA A 124 6.18 12.40 24.80
CA ALA A 124 6.44 13.79 25.19
C ALA A 124 7.85 13.92 25.81
N ASP A 125 8.28 12.93 26.58
CA ASP A 125 9.68 12.73 26.96
C ASP A 125 10.34 11.83 25.89
N VAL A 126 11.04 12.44 24.95
CA VAL A 126 11.70 11.74 23.83
C VAL A 126 12.68 10.65 24.30
N ALA A 127 13.27 10.80 25.49
CA ALA A 127 14.17 9.79 26.06
C ALA A 127 13.46 8.47 26.42
N LYS A 128 12.14 8.45 26.44
CA LYS A 128 11.31 7.24 26.64
C LYS A 128 10.89 6.54 25.36
N SER A 129 11.40 7.01 24.21
CA SER A 129 11.25 6.27 22.94
C SER A 129 11.99 4.93 23.03
N ASN A 130 11.44 3.92 22.36
CA ASN A 130 12.07 2.60 22.23
C ASN A 130 13.09 2.52 21.09
N ASP A 131 13.53 3.65 20.55
CA ASP A 131 14.44 3.78 19.40
C ASP A 131 13.88 3.16 18.09
N ILE A 132 12.57 2.98 17.99
CA ILE A 132 11.89 2.53 16.77
C ILE A 132 11.10 3.70 16.17
N LEU A 133 11.43 4.06 14.94
CA LEU A 133 10.63 4.95 14.10
C LEU A 133 9.73 4.09 13.18
N LEU A 134 8.43 4.12 13.43
CA LEU A 134 7.44 3.45 12.61
C LEU A 134 6.88 4.44 11.59
N PHE A 135 7.25 4.26 10.32
CA PHE A 135 6.77 5.09 9.23
C PHE A 135 5.46 4.53 8.68
N ASP A 136 4.39 5.31 8.80
CA ASP A 136 3.06 5.01 8.24
C ASP A 136 2.93 5.63 6.86
N VAL A 137 2.74 4.81 5.85
CA VAL A 137 2.42 5.25 4.49
C VAL A 137 0.90 5.41 4.41
N PRO A 138 0.36 6.65 4.38
CA PRO A 138 -1.08 6.88 4.40
C PRO A 138 -1.78 6.31 3.17
N ASN A 139 -2.96 5.74 3.37
CA ASN A 139 -3.80 5.24 2.30
C ASN A 139 -4.79 6.34 1.89
N ARG A 140 -4.65 6.91 0.70
CA ARG A 140 -5.42 8.06 0.22
C ARG A 140 -5.43 9.23 1.22
N GLY A 141 -4.24 9.53 1.75
CA GLY A 141 -4.04 10.58 2.74
C GLY A 141 -4.45 10.24 4.17
N SER A 142 -5.02 9.06 4.43
CA SER A 142 -5.44 8.61 5.76
C SER A 142 -4.42 7.70 6.41
N LYS A 143 -4.04 8.02 7.65
CA LYS A 143 -3.13 7.24 8.48
C LYS A 143 -3.75 5.89 8.86
N ARG A 144 -2.95 4.82 8.89
CA ARG A 144 -3.44 3.47 9.12
C ARG A 144 -2.75 2.70 10.25
N ALA A 145 -1.53 3.06 10.62
CA ALA A 145 -0.76 2.29 11.60
C ALA A 145 -1.50 2.14 12.94
N MET A 146 -2.10 3.21 13.46
CA MET A 146 -2.88 3.12 14.70
C MET A 146 -4.04 2.11 14.59
N LEU A 147 -4.74 2.08 13.45
CA LEU A 147 -5.85 1.16 13.20
C LEU A 147 -5.41 -0.30 13.01
N LEU A 148 -4.14 -0.52 12.64
CA LEU A 148 -3.58 -1.87 12.47
C LEU A 148 -3.16 -2.49 13.81
N PHE A 149 -2.60 -1.66 14.69
CA PHE A 149 -1.90 -2.16 15.88
C PHE A 149 -2.64 -1.89 17.19
N ASN A 150 -3.43 -0.81 17.29
CA ASN A 150 -4.21 -0.53 18.50
C ASN A 150 -5.61 -1.14 18.37
N ALA A 151 -6.08 -1.80 19.43
CA ALA A 151 -7.45 -2.29 19.50
C ALA A 151 -8.41 -1.20 20.00
N ASP A 152 -9.72 -1.49 19.94
CA ASP A 152 -10.78 -0.61 20.45
C ASP A 152 -10.80 0.78 19.83
N MET A 153 -10.29 0.91 18.63
CA MET A 153 -10.27 2.17 17.86
C MET A 153 -11.69 2.56 17.46
N ARG A 154 -12.24 3.61 18.08
CA ARG A 154 -13.58 4.14 17.79
C ARG A 154 -13.52 5.63 17.57
N GLY A 155 -13.96 6.08 16.40
CA GLY A 155 -13.92 7.49 16.05
C GLY A 155 -14.20 7.73 14.57
N SER A 156 -14.12 8.99 14.16
CA SER A 156 -14.21 9.37 12.76
C SER A 156 -12.87 9.28 12.05
N PRO A 157 -12.82 9.18 10.71
CA PRO A 157 -11.58 9.26 9.95
C PRO A 157 -10.76 10.53 10.28
N ALA A 158 -11.42 11.66 10.47
CA ALA A 158 -10.78 12.91 10.84
C ALA A 158 -10.09 12.84 12.22
N ALA A 159 -10.72 12.21 13.21
CA ALA A 159 -10.14 12.00 14.54
C ALA A 159 -8.91 11.07 14.49
N PHE A 160 -8.96 9.99 13.71
CA PHE A 160 -7.81 9.10 13.52
C PHE A 160 -6.65 9.83 12.82
N ASN A 161 -6.94 10.58 11.76
CA ASN A 161 -5.94 11.37 11.05
C ASN A 161 -5.33 12.49 11.90
N ASN A 162 -5.99 12.92 12.96
CA ASN A 162 -5.52 13.95 13.87
C ASN A 162 -4.92 13.39 15.17
N PHE A 163 -4.74 12.06 15.29
CA PHE A 163 -4.24 11.38 16.50
C PHE A 163 -5.03 11.74 17.77
N GLU A 164 -6.36 11.75 17.69
CA GLU A 164 -7.25 12.05 18.81
C GLU A 164 -7.70 10.78 19.57
N VAL A 165 -7.52 9.61 18.97
CA VAL A 165 -7.99 8.32 19.50
C VAL A 165 -6.80 7.38 19.66
N ALA A 166 -6.54 6.93 20.89
CA ALA A 166 -5.48 5.97 21.19
C ALA A 166 -5.92 4.50 21.08
N GLY A 167 -7.23 4.24 21.19
CA GLY A 167 -7.71 2.87 21.41
C GLY A 167 -7.16 2.32 22.73
N ASP A 168 -6.62 1.10 22.71
CA ASP A 168 -5.99 0.51 23.91
C ASP A 168 -4.52 0.96 24.12
N GLY A 169 -4.01 1.84 23.28
CA GLY A 169 -2.67 2.43 23.44
C GLY A 169 -1.50 1.46 23.26
N PHE A 170 -1.66 0.40 22.50
CA PHE A 170 -0.61 -0.61 22.32
C PHE A 170 0.72 -0.01 21.84
N LEU A 171 0.74 0.74 20.73
CA LEU A 171 1.97 1.37 20.22
C LEU A 171 2.57 2.36 21.22
N GLN A 172 1.71 3.08 21.96
CA GLN A 172 2.12 4.06 22.94
C GLN A 172 2.78 3.40 24.17
N ARG A 173 2.23 2.29 24.65
CA ARG A 173 2.85 1.51 25.74
C ARG A 173 4.23 0.96 25.36
N GLN A 174 4.46 0.70 24.05
CA GLN A 174 5.76 0.27 23.54
C GLN A 174 6.80 1.42 23.46
N GLY A 175 6.39 2.67 23.58
CA GLY A 175 7.28 3.82 23.38
C GLY A 175 7.61 4.09 21.91
N THR A 176 6.78 3.61 20.97
CA THR A 176 7.01 3.73 19.53
C THR A 176 6.74 5.16 19.04
N THR A 177 7.66 5.73 18.28
CA THR A 177 7.46 6.98 17.54
C THR A 177 6.88 6.67 16.16
N LEU A 178 5.70 7.23 15.86
CA LEU A 178 5.02 7.07 14.56
C LEU A 178 5.25 8.32 13.71
N ILE A 179 5.64 8.14 12.44
CA ILE A 179 5.84 9.21 11.45
C ILE A 179 5.02 8.89 10.22
N ALA A 180 4.05 9.72 9.88
CA ALA A 180 3.30 9.63 8.63
C ALA A 180 3.71 10.76 7.69
N PHE A 181 3.75 10.48 6.38
CA PHE A 181 4.11 11.46 5.34
C PHE A 181 3.21 11.31 4.11
N ALA A 182 2.84 12.41 3.47
CA ALA A 182 2.05 12.35 2.25
C ALA A 182 2.92 11.97 1.04
N TRP A 183 2.39 11.13 0.15
CA TRP A 183 3.10 10.63 -1.03
C TRP A 183 2.26 10.66 -2.31
N GLN A 184 0.95 10.71 -2.18
CA GLN A 184 -0.03 10.51 -3.23
C GLN A 184 -0.60 11.85 -3.70
N GLY A 185 -0.27 12.24 -4.93
CA GLY A 185 -0.59 13.57 -5.47
C GLY A 185 -2.05 13.78 -5.90
N ASP A 186 -2.85 12.72 -6.01
CA ASP A 186 -4.26 12.81 -6.40
C ASP A 186 -5.25 12.71 -5.23
N VAL A 187 -4.79 12.89 -3.98
CA VAL A 187 -5.66 12.89 -2.81
C VAL A 187 -6.61 14.08 -2.84
N ALA A 188 -7.92 13.82 -2.65
CA ALA A 188 -8.90 14.87 -2.46
C ALA A 188 -8.87 15.38 -0.99
N PRO A 189 -8.97 16.72 -0.75
CA PRO A 189 -8.96 17.25 0.60
C PRO A 189 -10.18 16.81 1.42
N GLY A 190 -10.06 16.82 2.75
CA GLY A 190 -11.11 16.44 3.70
C GLY A 190 -10.61 15.49 4.77
N ASP A 191 -11.36 15.32 5.87
CA ASP A 191 -11.07 14.40 6.98
C ASP A 191 -9.64 14.49 7.56
N ASN A 192 -9.03 15.68 7.55
CA ASN A 192 -7.62 15.89 7.93
C ASN A 192 -6.65 14.95 7.17
N ARG A 193 -6.94 14.65 5.91
CA ARG A 193 -6.06 13.86 5.04
C ARG A 193 -4.75 14.59 4.81
N MET A 194 -3.70 13.83 4.76
CA MET A 194 -2.36 14.33 4.45
C MET A 194 -2.22 14.61 2.95
N MET A 195 -1.70 15.77 2.62
CA MET A 195 -1.59 16.29 1.27
C MET A 195 -0.12 16.43 0.86
N VAL A 196 0.14 16.23 -0.42
CA VAL A 196 1.45 16.46 -1.05
C VAL A 196 1.28 17.37 -2.26
N GLN A 197 2.24 18.25 -2.48
CA GLN A 197 2.33 19.07 -3.68
C GLN A 197 3.46 18.51 -4.55
N LEU A 198 3.09 18.03 -5.71
CA LEU A 198 3.99 17.48 -6.72
C LEU A 198 3.95 18.35 -7.99
N PRO A 199 5.06 18.47 -8.73
CA PRO A 199 5.08 19.21 -9.96
C PRO A 199 4.25 18.54 -11.05
N THR A 200 3.71 19.36 -11.94
CA THR A 200 3.09 18.94 -13.20
C THR A 200 4.14 18.92 -14.30
N ALA A 201 4.19 17.86 -15.10
CA ALA A 201 5.05 17.80 -16.26
C ALA A 201 4.58 18.77 -17.37
N ILE A 202 5.53 19.48 -17.97
CA ILE A 202 5.30 20.48 -19.01
C ILE A 202 6.26 20.19 -20.18
N ASN A 203 5.78 20.26 -21.41
CA ASN A 203 6.63 20.13 -22.58
C ASN A 203 7.68 21.24 -22.64
N THR A 204 8.79 21.00 -23.30
CA THR A 204 9.92 21.95 -23.42
C THR A 204 9.54 23.26 -24.10
N ASP A 205 8.46 23.29 -24.88
CA ASP A 205 7.90 24.49 -25.51
C ASP A 205 6.87 25.23 -24.61
N GLY A 206 6.67 24.77 -23.39
CA GLY A 206 5.69 25.30 -22.42
C GLY A 206 4.26 24.82 -22.61
N SER A 207 3.97 24.01 -23.60
CA SER A 207 2.64 23.43 -23.80
C SER A 207 2.34 22.34 -22.79
N PRO A 208 1.05 22.10 -22.44
CA PRO A 208 0.67 21.00 -21.57
C PRO A 208 1.05 19.63 -22.15
N VAL A 209 1.60 18.75 -21.32
CA VAL A 209 1.73 17.33 -21.69
C VAL A 209 0.33 16.72 -21.73
N THR A 210 0.05 15.95 -22.79
CA THR A 210 -1.25 15.25 -22.97
C THR A 210 -1.06 13.75 -23.15
N GLY A 211 -2.08 12.96 -22.88
CA GLY A 211 -2.06 11.51 -23.10
C GLY A 211 -3.44 10.87 -22.96
N VAL A 212 -3.57 9.63 -23.40
CA VAL A 212 -4.80 8.86 -23.25
C VAL A 212 -4.90 8.34 -21.81
N VAL A 213 -6.09 8.45 -21.23
CA VAL A 213 -6.41 7.98 -19.88
C VAL A 213 -7.71 7.18 -19.95
N ARG A 214 -7.74 6.06 -19.24
CA ARG A 214 -8.92 5.23 -19.02
C ARG A 214 -9.41 5.38 -17.59
N SER A 215 -10.67 5.76 -17.42
CA SER A 215 -11.33 5.86 -16.11
C SER A 215 -12.51 4.89 -16.05
N GLU A 216 -12.61 4.12 -14.98
CA GLU A 216 -13.74 3.27 -14.66
C GLU A 216 -14.67 3.97 -13.68
N LEU A 217 -15.96 3.99 -14.01
CA LEU A 217 -16.97 4.73 -13.28
C LEU A 217 -18.06 3.78 -12.79
N THR A 218 -18.44 3.90 -11.54
CA THR A 218 -19.55 3.15 -10.92
C THR A 218 -20.35 4.05 -10.03
N THR A 219 -21.60 3.67 -9.73
CA THR A 219 -22.46 4.41 -8.79
C THR A 219 -23.28 3.44 -7.92
N LEU A 220 -23.68 3.89 -6.73
CA LEU A 220 -24.60 3.15 -5.83
C LEU A 220 -26.06 3.47 -6.07
N SER A 221 -26.37 4.59 -6.71
CA SER A 221 -27.73 5.01 -7.03
C SER A 221 -27.78 5.57 -8.44
N PRO A 222 -28.92 5.51 -9.12
CA PRO A 222 -29.08 6.14 -10.44
C PRO A 222 -28.71 7.63 -10.38
N THR A 223 -27.90 8.09 -11.34
CA THR A 223 -27.51 9.50 -11.47
C THR A 223 -27.25 9.82 -12.93
N VAL A 224 -27.43 11.09 -13.33
CA VAL A 224 -27.15 11.54 -14.70
C VAL A 224 -25.73 12.07 -14.88
N SER A 225 -25.01 12.32 -13.78
CA SER A 225 -23.65 12.87 -13.83
C SER A 225 -22.73 12.19 -12.81
N LEU A 226 -21.47 12.03 -13.21
CA LEU A 226 -20.39 11.47 -12.38
C LEU A 226 -19.12 12.31 -12.53
N ASN A 227 -18.32 12.40 -11.47
CA ASN A 227 -16.93 12.85 -11.56
C ASN A 227 -16.09 11.79 -12.30
N LEU A 228 -15.06 12.22 -13.03
CA LEU A 228 -14.14 11.30 -13.71
C LEU A 228 -13.34 10.42 -12.73
N SER A 229 -13.38 10.76 -11.43
CA SER A 229 -12.83 9.96 -10.33
C SER A 229 -13.84 9.01 -9.68
N ALA A 230 -15.12 8.97 -10.15
CA ALA A 230 -16.16 8.15 -9.55
C ALA A 230 -15.92 6.65 -9.79
N GLY A 231 -15.60 5.89 -8.76
CA GLY A 231 -15.33 4.46 -8.87
C GLY A 231 -15.51 3.70 -7.56
N TRP A 232 -15.68 4.40 -6.47
CA TRP A 232 -15.69 3.83 -5.12
C TRP A 232 -17.07 3.72 -4.51
N PHE A 233 -18.11 3.39 -5.13
CA PHE A 233 -19.40 3.29 -4.44
C PHE A 233 -19.64 4.42 -3.41
N THR A 234 -19.13 5.62 -3.70
CA THR A 234 -19.27 6.81 -2.88
C THR A 234 -19.49 8.03 -3.75
N SER A 235 -20.32 8.96 -3.27
CA SER A 235 -20.56 10.25 -3.96
C SER A 235 -19.38 11.22 -3.90
N THR A 236 -18.47 11.00 -2.94
CA THR A 236 -17.28 11.84 -2.73
C THR A 236 -16.02 10.96 -2.76
N PRO A 237 -15.44 10.70 -3.93
CA PRO A 237 -14.22 9.94 -4.03
C PRO A 237 -13.07 10.57 -3.23
N PRO A 238 -12.22 9.79 -2.57
CA PRO A 238 -11.08 10.31 -1.82
C PRO A 238 -9.90 10.74 -2.70
N HIS A 239 -10.11 10.84 -4.02
CA HIS A 239 -9.09 11.21 -5.00
C HIS A 239 -9.67 12.05 -6.13
N THR A 240 -8.79 12.74 -6.84
CA THR A 240 -9.10 13.57 -8.01
C THR A 240 -8.82 12.80 -9.30
N SER A 241 -9.26 13.33 -10.43
CA SER A 241 -8.97 12.83 -11.79
C SER A 241 -8.21 13.87 -12.60
N TYR A 242 -7.56 13.43 -13.69
CA TYR A 242 -6.97 14.34 -14.67
C TYR A 242 -8.06 15.02 -15.49
N LYS A 243 -7.80 16.29 -15.87
CA LYS A 243 -8.70 17.08 -16.70
C LYS A 243 -8.70 16.59 -18.14
N SER A 244 -9.86 16.54 -18.77
CA SER A 244 -9.97 16.33 -20.20
C SER A 244 -9.40 17.53 -21.00
N VAL A 245 -8.73 17.25 -22.11
CA VAL A 245 -8.27 18.31 -23.04
C VAL A 245 -9.44 19.04 -23.66
N GLU A 246 -10.53 18.33 -23.95
CA GLU A 246 -11.73 18.83 -24.60
C GLU A 246 -12.95 18.56 -23.74
N THR A 247 -13.90 19.50 -23.77
CA THR A 247 -15.24 19.33 -23.18
C THR A 247 -16.28 18.91 -24.25
N ASN A 248 -15.93 18.99 -25.53
CA ASN A 248 -16.76 18.51 -26.63
C ASN A 248 -16.34 17.09 -27.04
N ASN A 249 -17.10 16.08 -26.58
CA ASN A 249 -16.82 14.67 -26.85
C ASN A 249 -17.05 14.26 -28.32
N THR A 250 -17.77 15.07 -29.14
CA THR A 250 -17.96 14.80 -30.58
C THR A 250 -16.77 15.28 -31.41
N LYS A 251 -15.89 16.11 -30.86
CA LYS A 251 -14.73 16.62 -31.54
C LYS A 251 -13.68 15.53 -31.74
N VAL A 252 -13.24 15.36 -32.98
CA VAL A 252 -12.10 14.52 -33.33
C VAL A 252 -10.83 15.39 -33.23
N LEU A 253 -9.84 14.94 -32.48
CA LEU A 253 -8.57 15.63 -32.34
C LEU A 253 -7.72 15.51 -33.63
N ALA A 254 -6.67 16.31 -33.75
CA ALA A 254 -5.81 16.36 -34.94
C ALA A 254 -5.15 15.02 -35.30
N ASP A 255 -4.91 14.16 -34.31
CA ASP A 255 -4.37 12.80 -34.45
C ASP A 255 -5.43 11.74 -34.73
N GLY A 256 -6.70 12.13 -34.94
CA GLY A 256 -7.82 11.23 -35.17
C GLY A 256 -8.47 10.67 -33.89
N PHE A 257 -7.95 11.01 -32.70
CA PHE A 257 -8.50 10.52 -31.43
C PHE A 257 -9.88 11.15 -31.14
N ARG A 258 -10.79 10.33 -30.65
CA ARG A 258 -12.09 10.73 -30.09
C ARG A 258 -12.34 9.96 -28.80
N PRO A 259 -12.85 10.59 -27.74
CA PRO A 259 -13.19 9.91 -26.51
C PRO A 259 -14.31 8.90 -26.71
N THR A 260 -14.28 7.82 -25.94
CA THR A 260 -15.30 6.76 -25.98
C THR A 260 -15.82 6.46 -24.59
N LEU A 261 -17.12 6.19 -24.49
CA LEU A 261 -17.77 5.70 -23.29
C LEU A 261 -18.39 4.34 -23.56
N THR A 262 -18.09 3.37 -22.71
CA THR A 262 -18.67 2.03 -22.79
C THR A 262 -19.32 1.63 -21.47
N VAL A 263 -20.23 0.65 -21.52
CA VAL A 263 -20.85 0.04 -20.35
C VAL A 263 -20.77 -1.48 -20.44
N ARG A 264 -20.62 -2.14 -19.28
CA ARG A 264 -20.63 -3.60 -19.14
C ARG A 264 -21.16 -4.00 -17.77
N SER A 265 -21.65 -5.25 -17.65
CA SER A 265 -22.18 -5.75 -16.37
C SER A 265 -21.06 -6.06 -15.35
N ARG A 266 -19.87 -6.45 -15.82
CA ARG A 266 -18.70 -6.80 -15.01
C ARG A 266 -17.40 -6.65 -15.82
N ALA A 267 -16.25 -6.69 -15.14
CA ALA A 267 -14.94 -6.41 -15.73
C ALA A 267 -14.60 -7.27 -16.96
N ASN A 268 -14.98 -8.54 -16.97
CA ASN A 268 -14.73 -9.48 -18.07
C ASN A 268 -15.91 -9.64 -19.06
N ALA A 269 -16.98 -8.85 -18.90
CA ALA A 269 -18.07 -8.84 -19.88
C ALA A 269 -17.70 -7.97 -21.11
N PRO A 270 -18.30 -8.24 -22.28
CA PRO A 270 -18.09 -7.43 -23.47
C PRO A 270 -18.46 -5.95 -23.23
N ARG A 271 -17.62 -5.04 -23.71
CA ARG A 271 -17.90 -3.60 -23.72
C ARG A 271 -18.97 -3.26 -24.73
N GLN A 272 -20.01 -2.53 -24.31
CA GLN A 272 -21.05 -1.98 -25.16
C GLN A 272 -20.82 -0.49 -25.28
N GLU A 273 -20.55 0.01 -26.48
CA GLU A 273 -20.35 1.43 -26.74
C GLU A 273 -21.65 2.22 -26.54
N ILE A 274 -21.54 3.34 -25.80
CA ILE A 274 -22.61 4.34 -25.70
C ILE A 274 -22.37 5.37 -26.82
N PRO A 275 -23.35 5.60 -27.72
CA PRO A 275 -23.14 6.52 -28.82
C PRO A 275 -22.68 7.91 -28.38
N VAL A 276 -21.76 8.49 -29.12
CA VAL A 276 -21.11 9.76 -28.73
C VAL A 276 -22.08 10.93 -28.53
N ASN A 277 -23.25 10.90 -29.16
CA ASN A 277 -24.27 11.93 -28.99
C ASN A 277 -25.15 11.74 -27.74
N ASP A 278 -25.05 10.60 -27.07
CA ASP A 278 -25.89 10.26 -25.91
C ASP A 278 -25.24 10.66 -24.59
N TRP A 279 -24.00 11.18 -24.60
CA TRP A 279 -23.28 11.62 -23.42
C TRP A 279 -22.42 12.85 -23.72
N SER A 280 -21.94 13.55 -22.68
CA SER A 280 -21.07 14.72 -22.83
C SER A 280 -20.15 14.89 -21.61
N PHE A 281 -19.09 15.70 -21.76
CA PHE A 281 -18.33 16.17 -20.61
C PHE A 281 -19.10 17.30 -19.91
N GLY A 282 -19.35 17.14 -18.60
CA GLY A 282 -20.08 18.10 -17.77
C GLY A 282 -21.03 17.47 -16.77
N ASP A 283 -21.84 18.30 -16.11
CA ASP A 283 -22.87 17.89 -15.16
C ASP A 283 -24.29 17.79 -15.78
N CYS A 284 -24.40 17.73 -17.10
CA CYS A 284 -25.60 17.84 -17.94
C CYS A 284 -26.15 19.27 -18.15
N ASN A 285 -25.71 20.25 -17.37
CA ASN A 285 -26.12 21.64 -17.53
C ASN A 285 -24.94 22.52 -17.98
N THR A 286 -23.75 22.21 -17.46
CA THR A 286 -22.54 23.00 -17.66
C THR A 286 -21.39 22.07 -18.12
N PRO A 287 -20.66 22.43 -19.21
CA PRO A 287 -19.45 21.73 -19.60
C PRO A 287 -18.41 21.69 -18.48
N SER A 288 -17.72 20.56 -18.30
CA SER A 288 -16.67 20.38 -17.27
C SER A 288 -15.57 19.46 -17.80
N GLU A 289 -14.31 19.76 -17.47
CA GLU A 289 -13.16 18.93 -17.79
C GLU A 289 -12.99 17.73 -16.84
N THR A 290 -13.78 17.67 -15.76
CA THR A 290 -13.64 16.65 -14.69
C THR A 290 -14.93 15.88 -14.40
N GLN A 291 -15.98 16.11 -15.19
CA GLN A 291 -17.27 15.46 -15.03
C GLN A 291 -17.78 14.91 -16.36
N ILE A 292 -18.65 13.91 -16.27
CA ILE A 292 -19.34 13.30 -17.41
C ILE A 292 -20.84 13.23 -17.13
N CYS A 293 -21.63 13.56 -18.15
CA CYS A 293 -23.08 13.50 -18.19
C CYS A 293 -23.54 12.36 -19.10
N LEU A 294 -24.49 11.59 -18.62
CA LEU A 294 -25.26 10.59 -19.38
C LEU A 294 -26.75 10.85 -19.11
N PRO A 295 -27.48 11.56 -19.97
CA PRO A 295 -28.90 11.93 -19.74
C PRO A 295 -29.82 10.73 -19.50
N ALA A 296 -29.51 9.55 -20.09
CA ALA A 296 -30.24 8.30 -19.85
C ALA A 296 -29.96 7.72 -18.43
N GLY A 297 -28.95 8.24 -17.72
CA GLY A 297 -28.55 7.88 -16.36
C GLY A 297 -27.56 6.73 -16.27
N PHE A 298 -26.56 6.92 -15.39
CA PHE A 298 -25.68 5.86 -14.92
C PHE A 298 -26.46 4.96 -13.95
N GLN A 299 -26.41 3.65 -14.18
CA GLN A 299 -27.13 2.66 -13.39
C GLN A 299 -26.21 1.99 -12.36
N PRO A 300 -26.69 1.77 -11.11
CA PRO A 300 -25.93 1.00 -10.14
C PRO A 300 -25.68 -0.43 -10.62
N GLY A 301 -24.58 -1.03 -10.16
CA GLY A 301 -24.21 -2.39 -10.53
C GLY A 301 -23.73 -2.57 -11.98
N LYS A 302 -23.44 -1.48 -12.67
CA LYS A 302 -22.81 -1.46 -13.98
C LYS A 302 -21.43 -0.81 -13.92
N LEU A 303 -20.53 -1.29 -14.76
CA LEU A 303 -19.19 -0.73 -14.94
C LEU A 303 -19.19 0.11 -16.23
N TYR A 304 -19.04 1.41 -16.08
CA TYR A 304 -18.81 2.33 -17.19
C TYR A 304 -17.31 2.57 -17.35
N GLU A 305 -16.87 2.72 -18.59
CA GLU A 305 -15.46 2.97 -18.88
C GLU A 305 -15.34 4.10 -19.88
N LEU A 306 -14.69 5.19 -19.46
CA LEU A 306 -14.39 6.35 -20.27
C LEU A 306 -12.92 6.33 -20.68
N ILE A 307 -12.65 6.42 -21.98
CA ILE A 307 -11.31 6.64 -22.52
C ILE A 307 -11.28 8.04 -23.12
N TYR A 308 -10.37 8.88 -22.63
CA TYR A 308 -10.30 10.28 -23.02
C TYR A 308 -8.86 10.79 -23.11
N ARG A 309 -8.65 11.91 -23.76
CA ARG A 309 -7.36 12.61 -23.79
C ARG A 309 -7.29 13.54 -22.59
N ALA A 310 -6.37 13.24 -21.68
CA ALA A 310 -6.09 14.06 -20.50
C ALA A 310 -4.93 15.03 -20.75
N LYS A 311 -4.81 16.03 -19.88
CA LYS A 311 -3.71 17.01 -19.86
C LYS A 311 -3.14 17.17 -18.45
N GLU A 312 -1.94 17.78 -18.36
CA GLU A 312 -1.30 18.22 -17.12
C GLU A 312 -1.01 17.04 -16.15
N PRO A 313 -0.21 16.02 -16.57
CA PRO A 313 0.09 14.90 -15.67
C PRO A 313 0.97 15.35 -14.51
N THR A 314 0.59 14.95 -13.30
CA THR A 314 1.43 15.08 -12.11
C THR A 314 2.57 14.06 -12.18
N VAL A 315 3.80 14.45 -11.81
CA VAL A 315 4.97 13.56 -11.74
C VAL A 315 4.87 12.70 -10.48
N MET A 316 3.96 11.72 -10.51
CA MET A 316 3.56 10.92 -9.34
C MET A 316 4.70 10.06 -8.77
N GLY A 317 5.66 9.63 -9.60
CA GLY A 317 6.82 8.83 -9.17
C GLY A 317 7.70 9.50 -8.11
N ILE A 318 7.62 10.84 -7.97
CA ILE A 318 8.27 11.59 -6.88
C ILE A 318 7.80 11.09 -5.50
N GLY A 319 6.61 10.51 -5.38
CA GLY A 319 6.14 9.91 -4.13
C GLY A 319 7.09 8.86 -3.55
N PHE A 320 7.80 8.09 -4.38
CA PHE A 320 8.82 7.14 -3.92
C PHE A 320 10.08 7.84 -3.39
N ALA A 321 10.50 8.92 -4.04
CA ALA A 321 11.61 9.73 -3.55
C ALA A 321 11.28 10.42 -2.22
N ILE A 322 10.05 10.91 -2.04
CA ILE A 322 9.57 11.45 -0.76
C ILE A 322 9.72 10.42 0.36
N ALA A 323 9.29 9.18 0.15
CA ALA A 323 9.45 8.13 1.16
C ALA A 323 10.93 7.92 1.53
N ARG A 324 11.82 7.88 0.53
CA ARG A 324 13.27 7.79 0.72
C ARG A 324 13.80 8.97 1.56
N ASP A 325 13.49 10.19 1.13
CA ASP A 325 14.09 11.41 1.69
C ASP A 325 13.58 11.70 3.11
N VAL A 326 12.27 11.50 3.35
CA VAL A 326 11.66 11.61 4.69
C VAL A 326 12.23 10.56 5.63
N GLY A 327 12.36 9.31 5.17
CA GLY A 327 12.96 8.24 5.97
C GLY A 327 14.42 8.55 6.34
N ALA A 328 15.22 8.96 5.38
CA ALA A 328 16.62 9.33 5.60
C ALA A 328 16.77 10.52 6.55
N PHE A 329 15.95 11.56 6.39
CA PHE A 329 15.98 12.74 7.25
C PHE A 329 15.72 12.39 8.71
N PHE A 330 14.59 11.74 9.00
CA PHE A 330 14.20 11.46 10.39
C PHE A 330 15.12 10.46 11.10
N GLN A 331 15.74 9.55 10.35
CA GLN A 331 16.66 8.56 10.93
C GLN A 331 18.07 9.12 11.17
N GLN A 332 18.59 10.00 10.29
CA GLN A 332 20.03 10.28 10.20
C GLN A 332 20.40 11.75 10.43
N THR A 333 19.48 12.69 10.26
CA THR A 333 19.78 14.12 10.24
C THR A 333 19.45 14.77 11.58
N GLU A 334 20.35 15.59 12.12
CA GLU A 334 20.16 16.31 13.40
C GLU A 334 19.28 17.55 13.25
N HIS A 335 19.39 18.27 12.12
CA HIS A 335 18.63 19.48 11.81
C HIS A 335 18.50 19.65 10.29
N ASP A 336 17.52 20.40 9.85
CA ASP A 336 17.38 20.78 8.45
C ASP A 336 18.41 21.88 8.03
N ASP A 337 18.37 22.30 6.76
CA ASP A 337 19.29 23.34 6.24
C ASP A 337 19.06 24.71 6.86
N THR A 338 17.93 24.95 7.49
CA THR A 338 17.58 26.19 8.16
C THR A 338 17.94 26.17 9.67
N GLY A 339 18.41 25.03 10.18
CA GLY A 339 18.79 24.82 11.57
C GLY A 339 17.62 24.39 12.48
N VAL A 340 16.47 24.02 11.90
CA VAL A 340 15.36 23.44 12.69
C VAL A 340 15.75 22.02 13.12
N PRO A 341 15.73 21.73 14.45
CA PRO A 341 16.15 20.43 14.95
C PRO A 341 15.15 19.33 14.55
N ASN A 342 15.68 18.14 14.29
CA ASN A 342 14.89 16.94 14.09
C ASN A 342 14.06 16.64 15.37
N PRO A 343 12.73 16.59 15.27
CA PRO A 343 11.89 16.46 16.46
C PRO A 343 11.82 15.05 17.04
N VAL A 344 12.50 14.05 16.46
CA VAL A 344 12.46 12.66 16.94
C VAL A 344 13.86 12.17 17.32
N VAL A 345 13.93 11.02 18.03
CA VAL A 345 15.20 10.33 18.25
C VAL A 345 15.83 9.96 16.91
N HIS A 346 17.12 10.14 16.77
CA HIS A 346 17.86 9.86 15.54
C HIS A 346 19.27 9.35 15.86
N GLY A 347 19.96 8.86 14.85
CA GLY A 347 21.32 8.35 14.97
C GLY A 347 21.44 6.83 14.84
N PRO A 348 22.63 6.25 15.02
CA PRO A 348 22.95 4.90 14.58
C PRO A 348 22.24 3.76 15.36
N LYS A 349 21.70 4.03 16.53
CA LYS A 349 20.94 3.06 17.32
C LYS A 349 19.47 3.00 16.91
N VAL A 350 18.97 4.08 16.33
CA VAL A 350 17.58 4.17 15.92
C VAL A 350 17.34 3.28 14.72
N LYS A 351 16.25 2.53 14.76
CA LYS A 351 15.80 1.64 13.69
C LYS A 351 14.53 2.15 13.06
N SER A 352 14.42 2.01 11.75
CA SER A 352 13.29 2.45 10.96
C SER A 352 12.53 1.27 10.38
N ILE A 353 11.20 1.26 10.57
CA ILE A 353 10.29 0.29 9.99
C ILE A 353 9.23 1.05 9.19
N ILE A 354 9.01 0.67 7.93
CA ILE A 354 7.95 1.25 7.09
C ILE A 354 6.77 0.28 7.01
N THR A 355 5.56 0.78 7.23
CA THR A 355 4.32 0.02 7.13
C THR A 355 3.28 0.77 6.30
N GLY A 356 2.38 0.02 5.68
CA GLY A 356 1.28 0.59 4.92
C GLY A 356 0.30 -0.49 4.50
N SER A 357 -0.97 -0.12 4.40
CA SER A 357 -2.07 -1.06 4.18
C SER A 357 -2.67 -0.91 2.79
N SER A 358 -2.98 -2.01 2.10
CA SER A 358 -3.65 -2.03 0.80
C SER A 358 -2.82 -1.30 -0.28
N GLN A 359 -3.32 -0.24 -0.86
CA GLN A 359 -2.62 0.65 -1.77
C GLN A 359 -1.21 1.02 -1.24
N SER A 360 -1.09 1.33 0.04
CA SER A 360 0.18 1.72 0.67
C SER A 360 1.11 0.52 0.91
N GLY A 361 0.57 -0.67 1.12
CA GLY A 361 1.36 -1.92 1.11
C GLY A 361 1.97 -2.20 -0.27
N ARG A 362 1.19 -1.96 -1.33
CA ARG A 362 1.65 -2.04 -2.72
C ARG A 362 2.70 -0.96 -3.04
N PHE A 363 2.53 0.26 -2.50
CA PHE A 363 3.53 1.33 -2.60
C PHE A 363 4.88 0.90 -2.01
N ILE A 364 4.90 0.31 -0.81
CA ILE A 364 6.13 -0.17 -0.16
C ILE A 364 6.82 -1.23 -1.03
N ARG A 365 6.07 -2.18 -1.57
CA ARG A 365 6.62 -3.20 -2.49
C ARG A 365 7.24 -2.57 -3.73
N SER A 366 6.57 -1.60 -4.35
CA SER A 366 7.09 -0.87 -5.52
C SER A 366 8.31 -0.03 -5.19
N MET A 367 8.30 0.66 -4.04
CA MET A 367 9.43 1.46 -3.55
C MET A 367 10.70 0.60 -3.41
N ILE A 368 10.58 -0.60 -2.83
CA ILE A 368 11.69 -1.55 -2.69
C ILE A 368 12.13 -2.05 -4.07
N ALA A 369 11.20 -2.49 -4.92
CA ALA A 369 11.48 -3.02 -6.25
C ALA A 369 12.18 -2.01 -7.16
N LEU A 370 11.86 -0.72 -7.03
CA LEU A 370 12.48 0.36 -7.78
C LEU A 370 13.79 0.89 -7.15
N GLY A 371 14.20 0.36 -5.99
CA GLY A 371 15.46 0.69 -5.33
C GLY A 371 15.45 1.96 -4.49
N PHE A 372 14.27 2.51 -4.15
CA PHE A 372 14.14 3.71 -3.31
C PHE A 372 14.39 3.47 -1.80
N ASN A 373 14.74 2.25 -1.39
CA ASN A 373 15.25 2.01 -0.03
C ASN A 373 16.74 2.38 0.13
N ARG A 374 17.30 3.10 -0.83
CA ARG A 374 18.66 3.61 -0.84
C ARG A 374 18.65 5.14 -0.87
N SER A 375 19.23 5.78 0.14
CA SER A 375 19.43 7.24 0.14
C SER A 375 20.37 7.66 -0.98
N GLU A 376 20.44 8.94 -1.31
CA GLU A 376 21.37 9.44 -2.33
C GLU A 376 22.84 9.29 -1.92
N GLU A 377 23.12 9.28 -0.61
CA GLU A 377 24.43 8.96 -0.03
C GLU A 377 24.77 7.47 -0.11
N GLY A 378 23.81 6.63 -0.52
CA GLY A 378 24.01 5.20 -0.69
C GLY A 378 23.67 4.34 0.54
N HIS A 379 23.09 4.91 1.58
CA HIS A 379 22.73 4.19 2.80
C HIS A 379 21.32 3.57 2.70
N ARG A 380 21.09 2.48 3.44
CA ARG A 380 19.77 1.91 3.61
C ARG A 380 18.90 2.87 4.43
N VAL A 381 17.67 3.13 3.95
CA VAL A 381 16.73 4.05 4.58
C VAL A 381 15.86 3.34 5.61
N TYR A 382 15.23 2.25 5.24
CA TYR A 382 14.39 1.46 6.14
C TYR A 382 15.06 0.13 6.47
N ASP A 383 15.21 -0.16 7.78
CA ASP A 383 15.77 -1.42 8.27
C ASP A 383 14.74 -2.55 8.14
N GLY A 384 13.47 -2.23 8.40
CA GLY A 384 12.35 -3.16 8.29
C GLY A 384 11.23 -2.64 7.38
N ALA A 385 10.48 -3.54 6.78
CA ALA A 385 9.29 -3.22 6.00
C ALA A 385 8.15 -4.20 6.32
N MET A 386 6.94 -3.66 6.51
CA MET A 386 5.75 -4.43 6.83
C MET A 386 4.59 -4.05 5.88
N PRO A 387 4.67 -4.41 4.57
CA PRO A 387 3.55 -4.23 3.67
C PRO A 387 2.39 -5.13 4.09
N HIS A 388 1.20 -4.54 4.26
CA HIS A 388 -0.01 -5.21 4.68
C HIS A 388 -1.05 -5.19 3.56
N ILE A 389 -1.65 -6.37 3.24
CA ILE A 389 -2.68 -6.55 2.19
C ILE A 389 -2.36 -5.85 0.87
N GLY A 390 -1.12 -6.02 0.43
CA GLY A 390 -0.55 -5.37 -0.75
C GLY A 390 -0.05 -6.40 -1.79
N GLY A 391 -0.95 -7.19 -2.38
CA GLY A 391 -0.60 -8.29 -3.27
C GLY A 391 0.11 -7.90 -4.57
N GLY A 392 -0.24 -6.76 -5.16
CA GLY A 392 0.36 -6.25 -6.38
C GLY A 392 1.41 -5.15 -6.15
N LEU A 393 1.76 -4.44 -7.21
CA LEU A 393 2.57 -3.23 -7.20
C LEU A 393 1.69 -1.98 -7.29
N MET A 394 2.22 -0.83 -6.92
CA MET A 394 1.59 0.47 -7.12
C MET A 394 2.15 1.10 -8.40
N PRO A 395 1.38 1.16 -9.48
CA PRO A 395 1.81 1.77 -10.74
C PRO A 395 1.79 3.30 -10.63
N LEU A 396 2.70 3.82 -9.83
CA LEU A 396 2.87 5.25 -9.56
C LEU A 396 3.80 5.91 -10.59
N ASN A 397 4.73 5.13 -11.15
CA ASN A 397 5.79 5.62 -12.03
C ASN A 397 5.38 5.59 -13.52
N ILE A 398 4.14 5.91 -13.81
CA ILE A 398 3.62 6.03 -15.17
C ILE A 398 3.08 7.44 -15.41
N ARG A 399 3.11 7.91 -16.66
CA ARG A 399 2.47 9.17 -17.02
C ARG A 399 0.96 9.04 -16.86
N PHE A 400 0.31 10.01 -16.22
CA PHE A 400 -1.10 9.96 -15.83
C PHE A 400 -1.42 8.83 -14.84
N ALA A 401 -0.50 8.55 -13.90
CA ALA A 401 -0.74 7.61 -12.81
C ALA A 401 -1.98 8.02 -11.98
N GLN A 402 -2.81 7.05 -11.65
CA GLN A 402 -4.05 7.24 -10.89
C GLN A 402 -4.01 6.37 -9.61
N PRO A 403 -3.11 6.65 -8.65
CA PRO A 403 -2.94 5.80 -7.47
C PRO A 403 -4.19 5.76 -6.58
N GLY A 404 -4.94 6.85 -6.51
CA GLY A 404 -6.19 6.92 -5.75
C GLY A 404 -7.35 6.16 -6.38
N ARG A 405 -7.22 5.75 -7.63
CA ARG A 405 -8.25 5.05 -8.39
C ARG A 405 -8.80 3.87 -7.61
N ALA A 406 -10.09 3.78 -7.57
CA ALA A 406 -10.79 2.61 -7.13
C ALA A 406 -11.43 1.93 -8.32
N TRP A 407 -11.41 0.63 -8.26
CA TRP A 407 -11.92 -0.21 -9.32
C TRP A 407 -13.39 -0.52 -9.01
N GLY A 408 -14.23 -0.30 -9.97
CA GLY A 408 -15.66 -0.56 -9.83
C GLY A 408 -15.97 -2.02 -9.56
N GLN A 409 -15.09 -2.90 -9.99
CA GLN A 409 -15.17 -4.33 -9.72
C GLN A 409 -13.76 -4.91 -9.66
N GLN A 410 -13.41 -5.47 -8.50
CA GLN A 410 -12.14 -6.15 -8.25
C GLN A 410 -10.88 -5.34 -8.55
N VAL A 411 -9.76 -5.97 -8.28
CA VAL A 411 -8.49 -5.30 -8.21
C VAL A 411 -7.88 -5.18 -9.59
N ASP A 412 -7.73 -3.94 -10.06
CA ASP A 412 -6.80 -3.56 -11.12
C ASP A 412 -6.79 -4.47 -12.37
N HIS A 413 -7.94 -4.85 -12.87
CA HIS A 413 -8.00 -5.42 -14.20
C HIS A 413 -7.60 -4.35 -15.23
N ASP A 414 -6.93 -4.74 -16.29
CA ASP A 414 -6.51 -3.84 -17.37
C ASP A 414 -5.62 -2.65 -16.90
N TYR A 415 -4.77 -2.83 -15.84
CA TYR A 415 -3.84 -1.82 -15.35
C TYR A 415 -2.55 -2.48 -14.84
N PRO A 416 -1.35 -1.86 -14.95
CA PRO A 416 -0.07 -2.54 -14.70
C PRO A 416 0.28 -2.70 -13.22
N ALA A 417 -0.68 -3.15 -12.42
CA ALA A 417 -0.51 -3.38 -10.99
C ALA A 417 -0.09 -4.82 -10.66
N TYR A 418 -0.39 -5.74 -11.57
CA TYR A 418 -0.01 -7.15 -11.49
C TYR A 418 0.79 -7.52 -12.75
N ASP A 419 1.85 -6.77 -13.02
CA ASP A 419 2.86 -7.13 -14.01
C ASP A 419 4.02 -7.87 -13.33
N PHE A 420 4.68 -8.77 -14.05
CA PHE A 420 5.85 -9.46 -13.54
C PHE A 420 6.98 -8.45 -13.25
N PRO A 421 7.76 -8.58 -12.13
CA PRO A 421 7.86 -9.69 -11.19
C PRO A 421 6.82 -9.68 -10.07
N PHE A 422 6.41 -10.86 -9.61
CA PHE A 422 5.42 -11.01 -8.55
C PHE A 422 6.04 -11.28 -7.17
N THR A 423 7.17 -12.02 -7.15
CA THR A 423 7.83 -12.57 -5.95
C THR A 423 8.99 -11.70 -5.49
N TYR A 424 9.31 -11.77 -4.20
CA TYR A 424 10.50 -11.12 -3.65
C TYR A 424 11.78 -11.73 -4.20
N GLY A 425 11.85 -13.07 -4.26
CA GLY A 425 12.93 -13.81 -4.91
C GLY A 425 12.84 -13.71 -6.44
N ARG A 426 13.93 -14.01 -7.12
CA ARG A 426 14.01 -14.01 -8.58
C ARG A 426 13.32 -15.26 -9.14
N GLU A 427 12.40 -15.05 -10.07
CA GLU A 427 11.73 -16.05 -10.87
C GLU A 427 11.91 -15.76 -12.37
N THR A 428 11.65 -16.77 -13.20
CA THR A 428 11.57 -16.59 -14.65
C THR A 428 10.14 -16.75 -15.10
N ASP A 429 9.61 -15.72 -15.77
CA ASP A 429 8.30 -15.79 -16.40
C ASP A 429 8.41 -16.54 -17.74
N PRO A 430 7.82 -17.74 -17.86
CA PRO A 430 7.92 -18.54 -19.08
C PRO A 430 7.10 -17.97 -20.25
N ILE A 431 6.19 -17.03 -19.99
CA ILE A 431 5.33 -16.40 -21.01
C ILE A 431 6.08 -15.27 -21.71
N THR A 432 6.74 -14.40 -20.94
CA THR A 432 7.46 -13.23 -21.47
C THR A 432 8.97 -13.45 -21.61
N GLY A 433 9.52 -14.50 -21.01
CA GLY A 433 10.96 -14.80 -20.96
C GLY A 433 11.75 -13.90 -20.00
N ARG A 434 11.07 -13.01 -19.22
CA ARG A 434 11.72 -12.12 -18.25
C ARG A 434 12.14 -12.91 -17.00
N SER A 435 13.31 -12.55 -16.43
CA SER A 435 13.81 -13.14 -15.19
C SER A 435 14.14 -12.03 -14.21
N GLN A 436 13.38 -11.92 -13.10
CA GLN A 436 13.41 -10.79 -12.19
C GLN A 436 12.79 -11.12 -10.83
N GLY A 437 13.19 -10.39 -9.77
CA GLY A 437 12.60 -10.42 -8.44
C GLY A 437 12.48 -9.01 -7.87
N LEU A 438 11.58 -8.80 -6.92
CA LEU A 438 11.35 -7.49 -6.31
C LEU A 438 12.55 -6.98 -5.50
N LEU A 439 13.46 -7.86 -5.08
CA LEU A 439 14.64 -7.50 -4.30
C LEU A 439 15.89 -7.28 -5.15
N ASP A 440 15.84 -7.45 -6.47
CA ASP A 440 17.04 -7.39 -7.32
C ASP A 440 17.85 -6.11 -7.10
N ARG A 441 17.20 -4.95 -7.20
CA ARG A 441 17.89 -3.64 -7.08
C ARG A 441 18.46 -3.38 -5.68
N CYS A 442 17.76 -3.78 -4.64
CA CYS A 442 18.26 -3.59 -3.29
C CYS A 442 19.34 -4.62 -2.90
N ASN A 443 19.33 -5.82 -3.50
CA ASN A 443 20.41 -6.79 -3.36
C ASN A 443 21.71 -6.29 -4.00
N ASP A 444 21.63 -5.66 -5.19
CA ASP A 444 22.79 -5.12 -5.90
C ASP A 444 23.56 -4.06 -5.12
N ASN A 445 22.91 -3.42 -4.15
CA ASN A 445 23.51 -2.32 -3.39
C ASN A 445 23.41 -2.47 -1.85
N ASN A 446 23.03 -3.66 -1.36
CA ASN A 446 22.92 -4.01 0.07
C ASN A 446 21.95 -3.11 0.87
N THR A 447 20.86 -2.69 0.24
CA THR A 447 19.85 -1.85 0.91
C THR A 447 18.51 -2.55 1.13
N CYS A 448 18.43 -3.88 0.95
CA CYS A 448 17.21 -4.63 1.25
C CYS A 448 16.84 -4.54 2.72
N PRO A 449 15.57 -4.24 3.04
CA PRO A 449 15.09 -4.31 4.41
C PRO A 449 14.81 -5.75 4.84
N LEU A 450 14.60 -5.96 6.14
CA LEU A 450 13.95 -7.16 6.67
C LEU A 450 12.44 -7.03 6.43
N ILE A 451 11.79 -8.02 5.81
CA ILE A 451 10.42 -7.88 5.33
C ILE A 451 9.48 -8.86 6.03
N PHE A 452 8.40 -8.33 6.61
CA PHE A 452 7.22 -9.11 6.97
C PHE A 452 6.09 -8.76 6.01
N HIS A 453 5.84 -9.65 5.04
CA HIS A 453 4.71 -9.49 4.13
C HIS A 453 3.44 -10.04 4.78
N MET A 454 2.54 -9.15 5.15
CA MET A 454 1.27 -9.48 5.80
C MET A 454 0.13 -9.41 4.79
N ALA A 455 -0.62 -10.49 4.60
CA ALA A 455 -1.79 -10.46 3.73
C ALA A 455 -2.97 -11.25 4.35
N THR A 456 -4.16 -11.09 3.79
CA THR A 456 -5.33 -11.86 4.17
C THR A 456 -5.69 -12.88 3.09
N ALA A 457 -6.58 -13.79 3.42
CA ALA A 457 -7.09 -14.78 2.46
C ALA A 457 -7.75 -14.11 1.25
N LEU A 458 -8.38 -12.93 1.44
CA LEU A 458 -9.02 -12.21 0.33
C LEU A 458 -8.04 -11.90 -0.80
N GLU A 459 -6.79 -11.55 -0.48
CA GLU A 459 -5.77 -11.29 -1.49
C GLU A 459 -5.44 -12.54 -2.33
N LEU A 460 -5.65 -13.73 -1.79
CA LEU A 460 -5.54 -15.00 -2.56
C LEU A 460 -6.81 -15.28 -3.37
N TRP A 461 -7.98 -15.07 -2.79
CA TRP A 461 -9.25 -15.34 -3.47
C TRP A 461 -9.56 -14.34 -4.59
N GLU A 462 -9.32 -13.05 -4.35
CA GLU A 462 -9.70 -11.96 -5.26
C GLU A 462 -8.50 -11.17 -5.81
N GLY A 463 -7.44 -11.03 -5.01
CA GLY A 463 -6.32 -10.09 -5.22
C GLY A 463 -5.10 -10.69 -5.93
N ARG A 464 -5.17 -11.90 -6.51
CA ARG A 464 -4.08 -12.51 -7.28
C ARG A 464 -2.78 -12.74 -6.50
N GLN A 465 -2.82 -12.72 -5.17
CA GLN A 465 -1.64 -12.81 -4.30
C GLN A 465 -0.92 -14.16 -4.41
N SER A 466 -1.57 -15.21 -4.91
CA SER A 466 -0.91 -16.50 -5.16
C SER A 466 0.33 -16.36 -6.05
N LEU A 467 0.33 -15.43 -7.01
CA LEU A 467 1.51 -15.13 -7.84
C LEU A 467 2.71 -14.65 -7.02
N GLY A 468 2.49 -14.02 -5.88
CA GLY A 468 3.56 -13.65 -4.94
C GLY A 468 4.10 -14.80 -4.09
N LEU A 469 3.47 -15.98 -4.17
CA LEU A 469 3.82 -17.18 -3.39
C LEU A 469 4.34 -18.33 -4.26
N THR A 470 4.08 -18.30 -5.57
CA THR A 470 4.35 -19.40 -6.51
C THR A 470 5.17 -18.91 -7.71
N ASP A 471 5.62 -19.87 -8.51
CA ASP A 471 6.07 -19.54 -9.87
C ASP A 471 4.91 -18.97 -10.71
N PRO A 472 5.19 -18.27 -11.82
CA PRO A 472 4.15 -17.59 -12.60
C PRO A 472 3.05 -18.50 -13.17
N LEU A 473 3.29 -19.80 -13.28
CA LEU A 473 2.28 -20.77 -13.74
C LEU A 473 1.52 -21.46 -12.60
N GLY A 474 1.84 -21.16 -11.32
CA GLY A 474 1.18 -21.77 -10.16
C GLY A 474 1.50 -23.27 -9.99
N LEU A 475 2.64 -23.76 -10.48
CA LEU A 475 2.99 -25.18 -10.45
C LEU A 475 3.81 -25.58 -9.21
N ARG A 476 4.50 -24.64 -8.60
CA ARG A 476 5.34 -24.84 -7.41
C ARG A 476 5.40 -23.58 -6.55
N ASP A 477 5.76 -23.78 -5.30
CA ASP A 477 6.04 -22.66 -4.40
C ASP A 477 7.28 -21.89 -4.86
N ALA A 478 7.25 -20.57 -4.81
CA ALA A 478 8.40 -19.72 -5.07
C ALA A 478 9.38 -19.76 -3.88
N PRO A 479 10.70 -19.70 -4.12
CA PRO A 479 11.68 -19.60 -3.06
C PRO A 479 11.52 -18.27 -2.29
N GLU A 480 11.55 -18.34 -0.98
CA GLU A 480 11.45 -17.17 -0.11
C GLU A 480 12.88 -16.72 0.31
N PRO A 481 13.26 -15.45 0.06
CA PRO A 481 14.56 -14.93 0.48
C PRO A 481 14.72 -14.93 2.02
N GLU A 482 15.95 -15.04 2.52
CA GLU A 482 16.24 -15.13 3.96
C GLU A 482 15.78 -13.91 4.76
N ASN A 483 15.77 -12.74 4.12
CA ASN A 483 15.28 -11.47 4.71
C ASN A 483 13.76 -11.25 4.56
N VAL A 484 13.00 -12.26 4.14
CA VAL A 484 11.55 -12.18 3.96
C VAL A 484 10.84 -13.22 4.82
N ARG A 485 9.72 -12.81 5.42
CA ARG A 485 8.73 -13.71 6.03
C ARG A 485 7.34 -13.32 5.55
N THR A 486 6.54 -14.31 5.20
CA THR A 486 5.18 -14.11 4.69
C THR A 486 4.17 -14.75 5.63
N PHE A 487 3.20 -13.94 6.06
CA PHE A 487 2.11 -14.38 6.93
C PHE A 487 0.76 -14.08 6.26
N ILE A 488 0.01 -15.13 5.95
CA ILE A 488 -1.33 -15.02 5.38
C ILE A 488 -2.35 -15.31 6.47
N MET A 489 -3.16 -14.31 6.83
CA MET A 489 -4.27 -14.48 7.76
C MET A 489 -5.38 -15.26 7.05
N ALA A 490 -5.57 -16.51 7.46
CA ALA A 490 -6.53 -17.44 6.88
C ALA A 490 -7.95 -16.90 6.98
N SER A 491 -8.81 -17.21 6.02
CA SER A 491 -10.24 -16.88 6.01
C SER A 491 -10.58 -15.48 6.51
N THR A 492 -9.77 -14.48 6.13
CA THR A 492 -9.92 -13.10 6.58
C THR A 492 -10.11 -12.20 5.36
N GLN A 493 -10.98 -11.20 5.46
CA GLN A 493 -11.24 -10.24 4.38
C GLN A 493 -10.21 -9.10 4.37
N HIS A 494 -10.26 -8.24 3.34
CA HIS A 494 -9.30 -7.15 3.12
C HIS A 494 -9.15 -6.19 4.31
N ALA A 495 -10.26 -5.79 4.93
CA ALA A 495 -10.26 -4.99 6.14
C ALA A 495 -11.45 -5.41 7.02
N PRO A 496 -11.27 -5.49 8.35
CA PRO A 496 -12.38 -5.82 9.24
C PRO A 496 -13.52 -4.81 9.08
N PRO A 497 -14.78 -5.27 9.11
CA PRO A 497 -15.94 -4.37 9.05
C PRO A 497 -16.10 -3.61 10.37
N SER A 498 -16.85 -2.50 10.31
CA SER A 498 -17.33 -1.85 11.53
C SER A 498 -18.33 -2.78 12.26
N LEU A 499 -18.19 -2.88 13.57
CA LEU A 499 -19.10 -3.63 14.41
C LEU A 499 -20.11 -2.67 15.10
N PRO A 500 -21.36 -3.12 15.38
CA PRO A 500 -21.91 -4.43 15.09
C PRO A 500 -22.27 -4.63 13.62
N LEU A 501 -22.21 -5.86 13.14
CA LEU A 501 -22.67 -6.21 11.79
C LEU A 501 -24.18 -6.02 11.65
N PRO A 502 -24.70 -5.73 10.43
CA PRO A 502 -26.14 -5.74 10.16
C PRO A 502 -26.75 -7.07 10.57
N ALA A 503 -27.76 -7.04 11.43
CA ALA A 503 -28.39 -8.27 11.95
C ALA A 503 -29.27 -8.98 10.88
N ASN A 504 -29.86 -8.20 9.99
CA ASN A 504 -30.81 -8.69 8.98
C ASN A 504 -30.45 -8.27 7.57
N PRO A 505 -30.84 -9.04 6.52
CA PRO A 505 -30.70 -8.64 5.14
C PRO A 505 -31.47 -7.32 4.82
N PRO A 506 -31.03 -6.53 3.82
CA PRO A 506 -29.85 -6.79 3.00
C PRO A 506 -28.55 -6.50 3.76
N PHE A 507 -27.53 -7.33 3.55
CA PHE A 507 -26.19 -7.14 4.15
C PHE A 507 -25.31 -6.20 3.31
N GLY A 508 -25.84 -5.06 2.92
CA GLY A 508 -25.18 -4.13 2.02
C GLY A 508 -25.26 -4.58 0.55
N LEU A 509 -24.15 -4.48 -0.18
CA LEU A 509 -24.05 -4.88 -1.60
C LEU A 509 -23.81 -6.39 -1.76
N CYS A 510 -23.31 -7.06 -0.71
CA CYS A 510 -22.97 -8.47 -0.74
C CYS A 510 -24.18 -9.36 -0.37
N GLN A 511 -24.11 -10.63 -0.74
CA GLN A 511 -25.17 -11.62 -0.48
C GLN A 511 -25.27 -12.00 1.00
N VAL A 512 -24.14 -12.12 1.69
CA VAL A 512 -24.07 -12.54 3.09
C VAL A 512 -23.32 -11.52 3.94
N GLN A 513 -23.44 -11.66 5.26
CA GLN A 513 -22.77 -10.80 6.22
C GLN A 513 -21.26 -10.76 5.97
N SER A 514 -20.69 -9.57 6.18
CA SER A 514 -19.25 -9.33 6.13
C SER A 514 -18.51 -10.16 7.17
N ASN A 515 -17.32 -10.60 6.86
CA ASN A 515 -16.47 -11.39 7.74
C ASN A 515 -15.88 -10.51 8.87
N PRO A 516 -16.19 -10.78 10.15
CA PRO A 516 -15.74 -9.95 11.29
C PRO A 516 -14.34 -10.30 11.80
N ASN A 517 -13.65 -11.26 11.18
CA ASN A 517 -12.35 -11.73 11.67
C ASN A 517 -11.33 -10.57 11.76
N PRO A 518 -10.77 -10.24 12.96
CA PRO A 518 -9.89 -9.09 13.13
C PRO A 518 -8.47 -9.36 12.64
N HIS A 519 -7.74 -8.31 12.26
CA HIS A 519 -6.32 -8.39 11.92
C HIS A 519 -5.41 -8.09 13.11
N THR A 520 -5.89 -7.31 14.07
CA THR A 520 -5.10 -6.63 15.09
C THR A 520 -4.19 -7.57 15.90
N TRP A 521 -4.68 -8.73 16.31
CA TRP A 521 -3.91 -9.64 17.16
C TRP A 521 -2.68 -10.20 16.46
N THR A 522 -2.86 -10.66 15.22
CA THR A 522 -1.75 -11.16 14.37
C THR A 522 -0.80 -10.04 13.99
N MET A 523 -1.32 -8.83 13.67
CA MET A 523 -0.51 -7.69 13.30
C MET A 523 0.40 -7.21 14.45
N ARG A 524 -0.11 -7.20 15.70
CA ARG A 524 0.69 -6.87 16.90
C ARG A 524 1.84 -7.84 17.10
N ALA A 525 1.53 -9.13 17.08
CA ALA A 525 2.54 -10.17 17.25
C ALA A 525 3.61 -10.09 16.16
N ALA A 526 3.20 -9.90 14.91
CA ALA A 526 4.11 -9.72 13.78
C ALA A 526 4.96 -8.46 13.95
N PHE A 527 4.40 -7.33 14.40
CA PHE A 527 5.16 -6.11 14.63
C PHE A 527 6.24 -6.29 15.70
N ILE A 528 5.90 -6.90 16.83
CA ILE A 528 6.90 -7.18 17.90
C ILE A 528 8.00 -8.12 17.41
N ASN A 529 7.66 -9.14 16.62
CA ASN A 529 8.65 -10.05 16.02
C ASN A 529 9.55 -9.33 15.01
N LEU A 530 9.01 -8.41 14.19
CA LEU A 530 9.80 -7.62 13.25
C LEU A 530 10.72 -6.64 13.98
N VAL A 531 10.23 -5.98 15.04
CA VAL A 531 11.06 -5.10 15.91
C VAL A 531 12.23 -5.90 16.51
N GLY A 532 11.96 -7.08 17.06
CA GLY A 532 13.01 -7.94 17.60
C GLY A 532 14.03 -8.38 16.52
N TRP A 533 13.57 -8.65 15.31
CA TRP A 533 14.46 -9.00 14.20
C TRP A 533 15.34 -7.82 13.76
N VAL A 534 14.73 -6.64 13.60
CA VAL A 534 15.43 -5.43 13.14
C VAL A 534 16.41 -4.88 14.20
N ARG A 535 16.00 -4.85 15.45
CA ARG A 535 16.77 -4.20 16.55
C ARG A 535 17.73 -5.15 17.23
N ASP A 536 17.28 -6.37 17.52
CA ASP A 536 17.95 -7.31 18.40
C ASP A 536 18.49 -8.54 17.63
N GLU A 537 18.35 -8.57 16.29
CA GLU A 537 18.72 -9.69 15.42
C GLU A 537 18.06 -11.02 15.83
N THR A 538 16.95 -10.95 16.58
CA THR A 538 16.22 -12.11 17.05
C THR A 538 15.58 -12.82 15.85
N THR A 539 15.91 -14.11 15.64
CA THR A 539 15.34 -14.90 14.56
C THR A 539 13.80 -14.90 14.60
N PRO A 540 13.13 -14.47 13.54
CA PRO A 540 11.68 -14.39 13.52
C PRO A 540 11.05 -15.79 13.38
N PRO A 541 9.72 -15.93 13.64
CA PRO A 541 8.99 -17.13 13.25
C PRO A 541 9.16 -17.45 11.77
N ALA A 542 9.07 -18.70 11.38
CA ALA A 542 8.96 -19.11 9.98
C ALA A 542 7.68 -18.56 9.36
N SER A 543 7.67 -18.41 8.04
CA SER A 543 6.48 -18.00 7.29
C SER A 543 5.33 -18.99 7.49
N ILE A 544 4.11 -18.44 7.62
CA ILE A 544 2.86 -19.21 7.76
C ILE A 544 1.93 -18.77 6.63
N LYS A 545 1.90 -19.56 5.58
CA LYS A 545 1.18 -19.29 4.34
C LYS A 545 0.68 -20.58 3.71
N PRO A 546 -0.38 -20.59 2.90
CA PRO A 546 -0.74 -21.76 2.12
C PRO A 546 0.33 -22.04 1.06
N SER A 547 0.49 -23.31 0.68
CA SER A 547 1.51 -23.75 -0.26
C SER A 547 0.98 -24.80 -1.24
N VAL A 548 1.62 -24.88 -2.40
CA VAL A 548 1.36 -25.93 -3.41
C VAL A 548 1.85 -27.27 -2.89
N ALA A 549 3.01 -27.29 -2.23
CA ALA A 549 3.65 -28.49 -1.72
C ALA A 549 2.78 -29.23 -0.69
N ASP A 550 2.06 -28.48 0.17
CA ASP A 550 1.20 -29.04 1.21
C ASP A 550 -0.24 -29.28 0.72
N GLY A 551 -0.56 -28.90 -0.52
CA GLY A 551 -1.93 -28.98 -1.05
C GLY A 551 -2.91 -28.01 -0.40
N THR A 552 -2.42 -26.98 0.29
CA THR A 552 -3.24 -25.94 0.93
C THR A 552 -3.47 -24.74 0.02
N LEU A 553 -2.75 -24.66 -1.12
CA LEU A 553 -2.95 -23.73 -2.22
C LEU A 553 -3.24 -24.54 -3.49
N VAL A 554 -4.43 -24.38 -4.08
CA VAL A 554 -4.95 -25.26 -5.13
C VAL A 554 -5.58 -24.47 -6.29
N PRO A 555 -5.69 -25.08 -7.50
CA PRO A 555 -6.55 -24.54 -8.56
C PRO A 555 -7.99 -24.35 -8.08
N ALA A 556 -8.65 -23.29 -8.58
CA ALA A 556 -9.99 -22.90 -8.14
C ALA A 556 -11.06 -24.01 -8.31
N ASP A 557 -10.92 -24.84 -9.31
CA ASP A 557 -11.81 -25.98 -9.59
C ASP A 557 -11.57 -27.20 -8.66
N ARG A 558 -10.52 -27.15 -7.83
CA ARG A 558 -10.19 -28.22 -6.85
C ARG A 558 -10.48 -27.85 -5.40
N VAL A 559 -11.12 -26.72 -5.19
CA VAL A 559 -11.54 -26.31 -3.83
C VAL A 559 -12.68 -27.20 -3.34
N SER A 560 -12.52 -27.78 -2.16
CA SER A 560 -13.52 -28.67 -1.52
C SER A 560 -14.51 -27.89 -0.63
N PHE A 561 -15.06 -26.77 -1.16
CA PHE A 561 -15.98 -25.95 -0.37
C PHE A 561 -17.30 -26.69 -0.08
N PRO A 562 -17.77 -26.72 1.20
CA PRO A 562 -19.01 -27.40 1.55
C PRO A 562 -20.24 -26.70 0.93
N LEU A 563 -21.26 -27.49 0.56
CA LEU A 563 -22.54 -26.93 0.15
C LEU A 563 -23.32 -26.43 1.36
N ILE A 564 -23.20 -25.14 1.66
CA ILE A 564 -23.94 -24.52 2.75
C ILE A 564 -25.32 -24.14 2.24
N PRO A 565 -26.42 -24.75 2.73
CA PRO A 565 -27.78 -24.48 2.28
C PRO A 565 -28.25 -23.08 2.69
N ALA A 566 -29.36 -22.62 2.14
CA ALA A 566 -30.05 -21.48 2.70
C ALA A 566 -30.50 -21.80 4.13
N THR A 567 -30.24 -20.89 5.06
CA THR A 567 -30.49 -21.10 6.48
C THR A 567 -31.45 -20.06 7.04
N ASN A 568 -32.18 -20.44 8.09
CA ASN A 568 -32.98 -19.53 8.90
C ASN A 568 -32.65 -19.74 10.37
N TYR A 569 -31.49 -19.24 10.79
CA TYR A 569 -31.02 -19.34 12.18
C TYR A 569 -31.35 -18.07 12.94
N GLY A 570 -31.96 -18.21 14.12
CA GLY A 570 -32.37 -17.07 14.94
C GLY A 570 -33.40 -16.15 14.25
N GLY A 571 -34.22 -16.67 13.34
CA GLY A 571 -35.17 -15.87 12.55
C GLY A 571 -34.58 -15.09 11.40
N VAL A 572 -33.28 -15.20 11.15
CA VAL A 572 -32.58 -14.51 10.05
C VAL A 572 -32.35 -15.46 8.89
N THR A 573 -33.02 -15.20 7.78
CA THR A 573 -32.82 -15.95 6.52
C THR A 573 -31.54 -15.50 5.82
N ARG A 574 -30.68 -16.46 5.47
CA ARG A 574 -29.46 -16.27 4.70
C ARG A 574 -29.50 -17.13 3.45
N PRO A 575 -29.02 -16.64 2.31
CA PRO A 575 -28.95 -17.43 1.09
C PRO A 575 -27.95 -18.59 1.26
N ALA A 576 -28.08 -19.60 0.39
CA ALA A 576 -27.07 -20.64 0.27
C ALA A 576 -25.72 -20.01 -0.17
N LEU A 577 -24.63 -20.49 0.43
CA LEU A 577 -23.29 -20.11 -0.02
C LEU A 577 -22.66 -21.29 -0.75
N ARG A 578 -22.17 -20.99 -1.95
CA ARG A 578 -21.53 -21.95 -2.83
C ARG A 578 -20.33 -21.30 -3.50
N TYR A 579 -19.17 -21.93 -3.46
CA TYR A 579 -18.05 -21.54 -4.30
C TYR A 579 -18.22 -22.11 -5.70
N THR A 580 -18.08 -21.27 -6.73
CA THR A 580 -18.36 -21.63 -8.13
C THR A 580 -17.10 -21.84 -8.96
N GLY A 581 -15.92 -21.88 -8.33
CA GLY A 581 -14.64 -21.91 -9.04
C GLY A 581 -14.24 -20.56 -9.61
N ALA A 582 -14.85 -19.47 -9.10
CA ALA A 582 -14.52 -18.12 -9.54
C ALA A 582 -13.07 -17.76 -9.18
N VAL A 583 -12.38 -17.12 -10.10
CA VAL A 583 -11.02 -16.56 -9.89
C VAL A 583 -10.88 -15.30 -10.75
N ASN A 584 -10.13 -14.36 -10.23
CA ASN A 584 -9.84 -13.11 -10.91
C ASN A 584 -8.64 -13.29 -11.86
N SER A 585 -8.85 -13.89 -13.03
CA SER A 585 -7.81 -14.25 -14.00
C SER A 585 -6.87 -13.08 -14.33
N LEU A 586 -5.63 -13.39 -14.68
CA LEU A 586 -4.62 -12.43 -15.11
C LEU A 586 -4.00 -12.89 -16.43
N GLN A 587 -4.10 -12.07 -17.45
CA GLN A 587 -3.41 -12.23 -18.72
C GLN A 587 -2.20 -11.31 -18.79
N VAL A 588 -1.22 -11.66 -19.60
CA VAL A 588 -0.18 -10.70 -20.00
C VAL A 588 -0.85 -9.61 -20.84
N LEU A 589 -0.65 -8.35 -20.47
CA LEU A 589 -1.27 -7.20 -21.13
C LEU A 589 -0.22 -6.38 -21.88
N ASP A 590 -0.56 -5.94 -23.08
CA ASP A 590 0.24 -5.02 -23.87
C ASP A 590 -0.30 -3.58 -23.68
N PHE A 591 0.42 -2.80 -22.90
CA PHE A 591 0.14 -1.39 -22.64
C PHE A 591 0.71 -0.45 -23.70
N GLY A 592 1.35 -0.98 -24.74
CA GLY A 592 1.95 -0.24 -25.86
C GLY A 592 3.45 0.04 -25.67
N PRO A 593 4.10 0.54 -26.73
CA PRO A 593 5.56 0.66 -26.81
C PRO A 593 6.18 1.70 -25.85
N GLY A 594 5.37 2.55 -25.25
CA GLY A 594 5.82 3.54 -24.26
C GLY A 594 5.91 2.96 -22.83
N PHE A 595 5.39 1.77 -22.58
CA PHE A 595 5.44 1.12 -21.28
C PHE A 595 6.74 0.31 -21.13
N ARG A 596 7.37 0.42 -19.97
CA ARG A 596 8.59 -0.32 -19.59
C ARG A 596 8.24 -1.34 -18.51
N PRO A 597 8.05 -2.61 -18.89
CA PRO A 597 7.62 -3.65 -17.95
C PRO A 597 8.69 -3.98 -16.89
N GLU A 598 9.99 -3.71 -17.13
CA GLU A 598 11.08 -4.00 -16.20
C GLU A 598 10.97 -3.24 -14.87
N ASP A 599 10.31 -2.10 -14.89
CA ASP A 599 10.10 -1.24 -13.71
C ASP A 599 8.66 -0.71 -13.59
N SER A 600 7.73 -1.30 -14.32
CA SER A 600 6.31 -0.93 -14.36
C SER A 600 6.12 0.58 -14.53
N SER A 601 6.82 1.18 -15.50
CA SER A 601 6.87 2.62 -15.71
C SER A 601 6.61 3.02 -17.17
N GLY A 602 6.57 4.32 -17.45
CA GLY A 602 6.48 4.84 -18.80
C GLY A 602 5.10 5.40 -19.15
N ILE A 603 4.68 5.19 -20.38
CA ILE A 603 3.47 5.79 -20.97
C ILE A 603 2.56 4.66 -21.48
N LEU A 604 1.34 4.59 -20.96
CA LEU A 604 0.32 3.69 -21.47
C LEU A 604 -0.26 4.28 -22.76
N THR A 605 -0.05 3.60 -23.87
CA THR A 605 -0.52 4.07 -25.21
C THR A 605 -1.60 3.18 -25.79
N ASN A 606 -1.75 1.93 -25.30
CA ASN A 606 -2.88 1.06 -25.58
C ASN A 606 -3.89 1.18 -24.44
N GLU A 607 -5.02 1.84 -24.68
CA GLU A 607 -6.12 1.95 -23.73
C GLU A 607 -7.46 1.61 -24.42
N PRO A 608 -8.16 0.54 -24.02
CA PRO A 608 -7.70 -0.45 -23.04
C PRO A 608 -6.49 -1.23 -23.56
N PRO A 609 -5.70 -1.86 -22.66
CA PRO A 609 -4.57 -2.66 -23.09
C PRO A 609 -5.02 -3.84 -23.95
N LYS A 610 -4.15 -4.28 -24.85
CA LYS A 610 -4.43 -5.46 -25.66
C LYS A 610 -4.14 -6.73 -24.87
N SER A 611 -4.98 -7.75 -25.02
CA SER A 611 -4.71 -9.06 -24.44
C SER A 611 -3.47 -9.67 -25.07
N GLY A 612 -2.54 -10.13 -24.22
CA GLY A 612 -1.30 -10.77 -24.62
C GLY A 612 -1.45 -12.26 -24.92
N VAL A 613 -0.31 -12.92 -25.06
CA VAL A 613 -0.19 -14.31 -25.56
C VAL A 613 -0.30 -15.38 -24.46
N GLY A 614 -0.69 -15.07 -23.24
CA GLY A 614 -0.77 -16.07 -22.17
C GLY A 614 -1.45 -15.55 -20.90
N SER A 615 -1.76 -16.49 -20.02
CA SER A 615 -2.35 -16.24 -18.69
C SER A 615 -1.49 -16.86 -17.61
N TYR A 616 -1.42 -16.18 -16.47
CA TYR A 616 -0.72 -16.66 -15.29
C TYR A 616 -1.56 -17.68 -14.51
N GLY A 617 -0.88 -18.59 -13.78
CA GLY A 617 -1.50 -19.64 -12.99
C GLY A 617 -1.94 -19.11 -11.62
N LEU A 618 -3.23 -18.88 -11.46
CA LEU A 618 -3.79 -18.41 -10.20
C LEU A 618 -4.29 -19.57 -9.36
N LEU A 619 -3.92 -19.56 -8.08
CA LEU A 619 -4.34 -20.53 -7.09
C LEU A 619 -5.11 -19.84 -5.97
N VAL A 620 -5.93 -20.62 -5.27
CA VAL A 620 -6.74 -20.16 -4.14
C VAL A 620 -6.54 -21.10 -2.94
N PRO A 621 -6.86 -20.67 -1.70
CA PRO A 621 -6.74 -21.53 -0.54
C PRO A 621 -7.67 -22.75 -0.60
N GLN A 622 -7.18 -23.90 -0.15
CA GLN A 622 -8.03 -25.06 0.17
C GLN A 622 -8.72 -24.84 1.50
N VAL A 623 -9.93 -25.36 1.65
CA VAL A 623 -10.76 -25.21 2.86
C VAL A 623 -11.06 -26.54 3.55
N ASP A 624 -11.39 -26.48 4.83
CA ASP A 624 -11.87 -27.61 5.63
C ASP A 624 -13.38 -27.85 5.45
N ALA A 625 -13.93 -28.83 6.21
CA ALA A 625 -15.35 -29.19 6.17
C ALA A 625 -16.30 -28.06 6.64
N ASP A 626 -15.77 -27.04 7.31
CA ASP A 626 -16.53 -25.86 7.73
C ASP A 626 -16.45 -24.73 6.69
N GLY A 627 -15.68 -24.90 5.60
CA GLY A 627 -15.43 -23.89 4.58
C GLY A 627 -14.42 -22.83 5.03
N ILE A 628 -13.56 -23.16 6.00
CA ILE A 628 -12.51 -22.30 6.54
C ILE A 628 -11.16 -22.71 5.92
N ASP A 629 -10.34 -21.73 5.50
CA ASP A 629 -9.03 -22.00 4.91
C ASP A 629 -8.15 -22.85 5.82
N VAL A 630 -7.50 -23.87 5.26
CA VAL A 630 -6.63 -24.78 6.03
C VAL A 630 -5.20 -24.26 6.15
N GLY A 631 -4.73 -23.46 5.18
CA GLY A 631 -3.39 -22.85 5.15
C GLY A 631 -3.40 -21.39 5.66
N GLY A 632 -2.26 -20.96 6.25
CA GLY A 632 -2.09 -19.62 6.80
C GLY A 632 -2.24 -19.56 8.32
N VAL A 633 -2.19 -18.33 8.87
CA VAL A 633 -2.39 -18.07 10.30
C VAL A 633 -3.88 -18.22 10.64
N ARG A 634 -4.23 -19.28 11.32
CA ARG A 634 -5.61 -19.53 11.81
C ARG A 634 -5.70 -18.99 13.23
N ASP A 635 -6.30 -17.84 13.38
CA ASP A 635 -6.49 -17.20 14.68
C ASP A 635 -7.54 -17.91 15.57
N VAL A 636 -7.84 -17.33 16.72
CA VAL A 636 -8.78 -17.90 17.69
C VAL A 636 -10.18 -18.03 17.12
N TYR A 637 -10.62 -17.12 16.25
CA TYR A 637 -11.95 -17.15 15.62
C TYR A 637 -12.09 -18.30 14.62
N LEU A 638 -10.99 -18.77 14.05
CA LEU A 638 -10.96 -19.87 13.09
C LEU A 638 -10.64 -21.21 13.76
N GLY A 639 -9.88 -21.20 14.86
CA GLY A 639 -9.54 -22.40 15.61
C GLY A 639 -10.64 -22.86 16.58
N ALA A 640 -11.48 -21.93 17.05
CA ALA A 640 -12.68 -22.18 17.82
C ALA A 640 -13.91 -21.51 17.16
N PRO A 641 -14.29 -21.95 15.93
CA PRO A 641 -15.22 -21.20 15.10
C PRO A 641 -16.66 -21.28 15.59
N ILE A 642 -17.40 -20.18 15.37
CA ILE A 642 -18.85 -20.09 15.61
C ILE A 642 -19.63 -19.99 14.29
N GLY A 643 -18.97 -20.12 13.17
CA GLY A 643 -19.52 -20.07 11.82
C GLY A 643 -18.44 -20.33 10.78
N THR A 644 -18.81 -20.36 9.51
CA THR A 644 -17.89 -20.30 8.40
C THR A 644 -17.43 -18.87 8.19
N TYR A 645 -16.13 -18.69 8.03
CA TYR A 645 -15.49 -17.45 7.66
C TYR A 645 -14.79 -17.67 6.31
N THR A 646 -14.95 -16.75 5.38
CA THR A 646 -14.28 -16.84 4.07
C THR A 646 -13.54 -15.55 3.75
N GLY A 647 -12.49 -15.65 2.93
CA GLY A 647 -11.81 -14.49 2.35
C GLY A 647 -12.58 -13.85 1.17
N TRP A 648 -13.74 -14.36 0.79
CA TRP A 648 -14.52 -13.89 -0.36
C TRP A 648 -16.02 -13.79 -0.04
N ASN A 649 -16.74 -12.97 -0.80
CA ASN A 649 -18.19 -12.86 -0.79
C ASN A 649 -18.67 -12.63 -2.22
N ALA A 650 -19.95 -12.77 -2.48
CA ALA A 650 -20.54 -12.48 -3.77
C ALA A 650 -21.39 -11.21 -3.68
N PHE A 651 -21.42 -10.41 -4.74
CA PHE A 651 -22.40 -9.35 -4.91
C PHE A 651 -23.81 -9.95 -4.98
N ARG A 652 -24.80 -9.20 -4.53
CA ARG A 652 -26.20 -9.53 -4.84
C ARG A 652 -26.37 -9.56 -6.37
N PRO A 653 -27.31 -10.41 -6.90
CA PRO A 653 -27.42 -10.65 -8.33
C PRO A 653 -27.60 -9.39 -9.20
N GLU A 654 -28.22 -8.34 -8.65
CA GLU A 654 -28.43 -7.07 -9.33
C GLU A 654 -27.16 -6.20 -9.48
N PHE A 655 -26.06 -6.57 -8.81
CA PHE A 655 -24.79 -5.88 -8.91
C PHE A 655 -23.74 -6.77 -9.59
N PHE A 656 -23.17 -6.31 -10.70
CA PHE A 656 -22.04 -6.96 -11.38
C PHE A 656 -22.25 -8.47 -11.65
N ASP A 657 -23.49 -8.87 -12.00
CA ASP A 657 -23.90 -10.26 -12.26
C ASP A 657 -23.56 -11.24 -11.10
N GLY A 658 -23.57 -10.77 -9.86
CA GLY A 658 -23.26 -11.62 -8.68
C GLY A 658 -21.80 -12.05 -8.61
N GLY A 659 -20.86 -11.33 -9.21
CA GLY A 659 -19.41 -11.57 -9.09
C GLY A 659 -18.89 -11.36 -7.69
N PHE A 660 -17.59 -11.49 -7.47
CA PHE A 660 -16.97 -11.24 -6.17
C PHE A 660 -17.32 -9.84 -5.63
N CYS A 661 -17.75 -9.79 -4.37
CA CYS A 661 -18.11 -8.55 -3.70
C CYS A 661 -16.86 -7.88 -3.14
N ASN A 662 -16.35 -6.87 -3.84
CA ASN A 662 -15.06 -6.23 -3.62
C ASN A 662 -14.66 -6.09 -2.15
N PHE A 663 -13.50 -6.63 -1.80
CA PHE A 663 -12.84 -6.51 -0.50
C PHE A 663 -13.61 -7.10 0.69
N GLN A 664 -14.70 -7.82 0.44
CA GLN A 664 -15.56 -8.40 1.48
C GLN A 664 -15.40 -9.92 1.53
N GLY A 665 -15.26 -10.45 2.74
CA GLY A 665 -15.41 -11.86 3.03
C GLY A 665 -16.83 -12.17 3.52
N SER A 666 -17.11 -13.46 3.77
CA SER A 666 -18.41 -13.94 4.26
C SER A 666 -18.32 -14.44 5.68
N PHE A 667 -19.39 -14.21 6.43
CA PHE A 667 -19.65 -14.86 7.70
C PHE A 667 -21.02 -15.55 7.68
N LEU A 668 -21.05 -16.87 7.95
CA LEU A 668 -22.28 -17.66 8.07
C LEU A 668 -22.26 -18.44 9.40
N PRO A 669 -23.08 -18.05 10.38
CA PRO A 669 -23.11 -18.73 11.67
C PRO A 669 -23.45 -20.21 11.53
N PHE A 670 -22.98 -21.04 12.46
CA PHE A 670 -23.48 -22.39 12.65
C PHE A 670 -24.87 -22.37 13.26
N ALA A 671 -25.63 -23.45 13.05
CA ALA A 671 -26.86 -23.68 13.79
C ALA A 671 -26.60 -23.67 15.31
N ALA A 672 -27.49 -23.10 16.10
CA ALA A 672 -27.34 -23.15 17.55
C ALA A 672 -27.47 -24.59 18.06
N THR A 673 -28.44 -25.35 17.52
CA THR A 673 -28.74 -26.70 17.95
C THR A 673 -28.61 -27.73 16.83
N LYS A 674 -28.36 -28.99 17.21
CA LYS A 674 -28.36 -30.13 16.28
C LYS A 674 -29.69 -30.25 15.53
N LYS A 675 -30.81 -29.95 16.19
CA LYS A 675 -32.14 -29.99 15.57
C LYS A 675 -32.27 -28.98 14.42
N GLU A 676 -31.86 -27.73 14.64
CA GLU A 676 -31.86 -26.68 13.60
C GLU A 676 -30.97 -27.07 12.42
N ARG A 677 -29.79 -27.60 12.70
CA ARG A 677 -28.85 -28.07 11.69
C ARG A 677 -29.46 -29.14 10.77
N ILE A 678 -30.09 -30.16 11.38
CA ILE A 678 -30.71 -31.27 10.64
C ILE A 678 -31.88 -30.77 9.79
N VAL A 679 -32.73 -29.90 10.33
CA VAL A 679 -33.89 -29.32 9.62
C VAL A 679 -33.40 -28.48 8.41
N ALA A 680 -32.30 -27.75 8.54
CA ALA A 680 -31.74 -26.97 7.48
C ALA A 680 -30.97 -27.81 6.45
N GLY A 681 -30.61 -29.05 6.74
CA GLY A 681 -29.71 -29.87 5.92
C GLY A 681 -28.27 -29.33 5.91
N ASP A 682 -27.87 -28.56 6.94
CA ASP A 682 -26.54 -28.00 7.03
C ASP A 682 -25.51 -29.10 7.36
N PRO A 683 -24.48 -29.31 6.54
CA PRO A 683 -23.48 -30.35 6.79
C PRO A 683 -22.54 -30.01 7.97
N ARG A 684 -22.44 -28.74 8.36
CA ARG A 684 -21.53 -28.28 9.42
C ARG A 684 -22.10 -28.58 10.79
N PRO A 685 -21.34 -29.14 11.74
CA PRO A 685 -21.82 -29.38 13.11
C PRO A 685 -22.31 -28.06 13.76
N SER A 686 -23.40 -28.16 14.54
CA SER A 686 -23.97 -27.04 15.31
C SER A 686 -23.06 -26.60 16.47
N LEU A 687 -23.35 -25.44 17.06
CA LEU A 687 -22.66 -24.97 18.26
C LEU A 687 -22.81 -25.91 19.42
N GLU A 688 -24.03 -26.47 19.61
CA GLU A 688 -24.32 -27.49 20.62
C GLU A 688 -23.46 -28.75 20.47
N GLU A 689 -23.25 -29.22 19.23
CA GLU A 689 -22.42 -30.39 18.94
C GLU A 689 -20.90 -30.10 19.12
N ARG A 690 -20.46 -28.87 18.89
CA ARG A 690 -19.04 -28.44 19.03
C ARG A 690 -18.70 -28.10 20.47
N TYR A 691 -19.54 -27.34 21.10
CA TYR A 691 -19.33 -26.75 22.41
C TYR A 691 -20.55 -27.03 23.32
N PRO A 692 -20.64 -28.25 23.88
CA PRO A 692 -21.79 -28.64 24.68
C PRO A 692 -21.95 -27.79 25.94
N THR A 693 -20.89 -27.14 26.42
CA THR A 693 -20.94 -26.21 27.57
C THR A 693 -20.09 -24.97 27.25
N LYS A 694 -20.30 -23.90 28.02
CA LYS A 694 -19.48 -22.69 27.96
C LYS A 694 -18.00 -23.00 28.22
N GLU A 695 -17.73 -23.89 29.20
CA GLU A 695 -16.36 -24.29 29.56
C GLU A 695 -15.68 -25.03 28.43
N ALA A 696 -16.39 -25.81 27.63
CA ALA A 696 -15.86 -26.47 26.44
C ALA A 696 -15.42 -25.45 25.38
N TYR A 697 -16.20 -24.39 25.17
CA TYR A 697 -15.84 -23.29 24.29
C TYR A 697 -14.60 -22.54 24.79
N VAL A 698 -14.60 -22.14 26.08
CA VAL A 698 -13.45 -21.44 26.70
C VAL A 698 -12.19 -22.29 26.62
N SER A 699 -12.29 -23.61 26.82
CA SER A 699 -11.14 -24.52 26.65
C SER A 699 -10.64 -24.58 25.22
N ALA A 700 -11.52 -24.60 24.23
CA ALA A 700 -11.14 -24.56 22.81
C ALA A 700 -10.43 -23.25 22.48
N VAL A 701 -10.97 -22.10 22.90
CA VAL A 701 -10.35 -20.77 22.75
C VAL A 701 -8.95 -20.74 23.40
N SER A 702 -8.85 -21.23 24.65
CA SER A 702 -7.56 -21.24 25.38
C SER A 702 -6.51 -22.07 24.66
N LYS A 703 -6.87 -23.28 24.20
CA LYS A 703 -5.95 -24.16 23.48
C LYS A 703 -5.41 -23.54 22.20
N VAL A 704 -6.26 -22.88 21.42
CA VAL A 704 -5.84 -22.20 20.18
C VAL A 704 -4.95 -20.99 20.51
N ALA A 705 -5.36 -20.19 21.50
CA ALA A 705 -4.58 -19.02 21.93
C ALA A 705 -3.18 -19.41 22.46
N ASP A 706 -3.08 -20.53 23.23
CA ASP A 706 -1.80 -21.08 23.70
C ASP A 706 -0.89 -21.46 22.53
N SER A 707 -1.41 -22.18 21.53
CA SER A 707 -0.66 -22.56 20.33
C SER A 707 -0.16 -21.34 19.53
N LEU A 708 -0.98 -20.29 19.45
CA LEU A 708 -0.60 -19.05 18.75
C LEU A 708 0.47 -18.27 19.51
N VAL A 709 0.43 -18.26 20.85
CA VAL A 709 1.51 -17.66 21.66
C VAL A 709 2.81 -18.43 21.49
N GLU A 710 2.77 -19.76 21.51
CA GLU A 710 3.93 -20.61 21.24
C GLU A 710 4.52 -20.37 19.85
N ALA A 711 3.66 -20.21 18.84
CA ALA A 711 4.04 -19.85 17.47
C ALA A 711 4.46 -18.36 17.32
N ARG A 712 4.38 -17.56 18.37
CA ARG A 712 4.62 -16.11 18.38
C ARG A 712 3.71 -15.33 17.42
N MET A 713 2.50 -15.82 17.14
CA MET A 713 1.47 -15.17 16.32
C MET A 713 0.35 -14.54 17.14
N LEU A 714 0.46 -14.58 18.46
CA LEU A 714 -0.41 -13.91 19.42
C LEU A 714 0.43 -13.43 20.61
N LEU A 715 0.17 -12.23 21.11
CA LEU A 715 0.83 -11.74 22.32
C LEU A 715 0.17 -12.34 23.59
N PRO A 716 0.93 -12.55 24.68
CA PRO A 716 0.37 -13.02 25.93
C PRO A 716 -0.79 -12.15 26.47
N GLU A 717 -0.68 -10.84 26.38
CA GLU A 717 -1.75 -9.91 26.78
C GLU A 717 -3.04 -10.07 25.97
N ASP A 718 -2.91 -10.32 24.66
CA ASP A 718 -4.06 -10.54 23.77
C ASP A 718 -4.69 -11.93 23.99
N ARG A 719 -3.88 -12.94 24.32
CA ARG A 719 -4.37 -14.25 24.77
C ARG A 719 -5.29 -14.11 25.99
N GLU A 720 -4.84 -13.39 27.02
CA GLU A 720 -5.65 -13.18 28.25
C GLU A 720 -6.96 -12.45 27.93
N ARG A 721 -6.90 -11.44 27.07
CA ARG A 721 -8.07 -10.69 26.60
C ARG A 721 -9.09 -11.61 25.92
N LEU A 722 -8.66 -12.45 24.97
CA LEU A 722 -9.54 -13.34 24.21
C LEU A 722 -10.15 -14.44 25.07
N ILE A 723 -9.40 -15.01 26.01
CA ILE A 723 -9.92 -16.00 26.98
C ILE A 723 -10.96 -15.36 27.91
N LYS A 724 -10.66 -14.17 28.44
CA LYS A 724 -11.60 -13.41 29.27
C LYS A 724 -12.89 -13.10 28.51
N GLU A 725 -12.77 -12.67 27.26
CA GLU A 725 -13.93 -12.43 26.39
C GLU A 725 -14.79 -13.67 26.21
N ALA A 726 -14.19 -14.85 25.98
CA ALA A 726 -14.91 -16.11 25.89
C ALA A 726 -15.59 -16.51 27.24
N GLN A 727 -14.91 -16.24 28.36
CA GLN A 727 -15.45 -16.44 29.69
C GLN A 727 -16.65 -15.54 29.99
N GLU A 728 -16.64 -14.30 29.59
CA GLU A 728 -17.71 -13.33 29.83
C GLU A 728 -18.90 -13.56 28.90
N LYS A 729 -18.63 -13.73 27.61
CA LYS A 729 -19.67 -13.78 26.58
C LYS A 729 -20.19 -15.21 26.27
N GLY A 730 -19.36 -16.24 26.54
CA GLY A 730 -19.68 -17.63 26.21
C GLY A 730 -19.72 -17.87 24.70
N VAL A 731 -20.39 -18.96 24.28
CA VAL A 731 -20.61 -19.29 22.86
C VAL A 731 -21.66 -18.34 22.29
N ARG A 732 -21.28 -17.58 21.27
CA ARG A 732 -22.20 -16.66 20.60
C ARG A 732 -22.82 -17.32 19.38
N ALA A 733 -24.06 -16.93 19.05
CA ALA A 733 -24.70 -17.29 17.78
C ALA A 733 -24.26 -16.42 16.59
N GLY A 734 -23.31 -15.52 16.81
CA GLY A 734 -22.78 -14.59 15.82
C GLY A 734 -21.77 -13.61 16.41
N PRO A 735 -21.11 -12.78 15.59
CA PRO A 735 -20.09 -11.83 16.00
C PRO A 735 -20.62 -10.71 16.88
#